data_4a579b96a52bb1cede9a3b07bab7f1bd
#
_entry.id   4a579b96a52bb1cede9a3b07bab7f1bd
#
_cell.length_a   1.000
_cell.length_b   1.000
_cell.length_c   1.000
_cell.angle_alpha   90.00
_cell.angle_beta   90.00
_cell.angle_gamma   90.00
#
_symmetry.space_group_name_H-M   'P 1'
#
loop_
_entity.id
_entity.type
_entity.pdbx_description
1 polymer ?
#
loop_
_entity_poly.entity_id
_entity_poly.type
_entity_poly.pdbx_seq_one_letter_code
_entity_poly.pdbx_strand_id
1 'polypeptide(L)'
;MGPRANVDFAKIFEDDKLRILIVGAGGREHALAWKLEQSAKVDQIFVAPGNGGTGFGRKTVTVNISIEDFSGLVAFALKSGVNLVIPGPEQPLVDGIEGAFRAVGIPVFGPSVRAAAMEGSKTFSKDFMARHNIPTASYRNFRDHAAAVEYVSSIDHSIVIKASGLAAGKGVLIPESKEEAIAGLKQCMVDKDFGRAGDEIVVEEFLTGQELSILAFSDGYTALCLPGAQDHKRIGEGDTGPNTGGMGVYAPAPCATKEVEEEIMRTIVQPTIDGMRRDGMPFVGMLFTGVMLTPTGPKVLEYNVRFGDPETEALMALLSDSTDLAEILLACVERRLDCITLEMKKEFAVTVILASKGYPGAYPKGIEIKIGTLPDNVNVFHAGTTIKDGKVVTAGGRVLAVTATAPSLKEAQRLAYKGVDCVHFDGMTYRKDIGYKAFLEAESKPVESFTYASAGVSIDAGNDLVNRIKPIVKATKRIGSDSVIGGFGGLFDLKAAGFKDPIIVSGTDGVGTKLKIAQQYGKHDTIGIDLVAMSVNDLIVQGAEPLFFLDYFACGKLDVATATDVVKGVAAGCIESGCALVGGETAEMPSLYHGDDYDVAGFAVGAVERELVLPVPGIAAGDIILGLASSGVHSNGFSLVRKIVDAHKFSFSTSTPWNPTKTLGEELLTPTTIYVKQLLPAVRLGLIKGLSHITGGGFTENVPRVLPKGVGCWVDADSFRFLPVFRWLMKLGNVAPEEMARTFNCGIGMVVIVSKEKVEEVTKMLKESGTTEVYRIGEVQDGEGCEMRNLASWTQAAAASV
;
A
#
# COMPACT_ATOMS: atom_id res chain seq x y z
N MET A 1 40.04 -7.40 -9.73
CA MET A 1 38.82 -6.76 -10.28
C MET A 1 39.08 -6.51 -11.76
N GLY A 2 38.57 -7.39 -12.65
CA GLY A 2 38.64 -7.19 -14.11
C GLY A 2 37.45 -6.30 -14.54
N PRO A 3 37.53 -5.65 -15.67
CA PRO A 3 36.49 -4.74 -16.17
C PRO A 3 35.19 -5.55 -16.38
N ARG A 4 34.09 -5.10 -15.76
CA ARG A 4 32.73 -5.58 -16.07
C ARG A 4 32.47 -5.19 -17.54
N ALA A 5 32.34 -6.19 -18.42
CA ALA A 5 31.77 -5.97 -19.74
C ALA A 5 30.30 -5.49 -19.51
N ASN A 6 30.06 -4.22 -19.71
CA ASN A 6 28.70 -3.71 -19.90
C ASN A 6 28.22 -4.26 -21.24
N VAL A 7 27.50 -5.35 -21.23
CA VAL A 7 26.73 -5.79 -22.39
C VAL A 7 25.57 -4.80 -22.51
N ASP A 8 25.63 -3.98 -23.52
CA ASP A 8 24.58 -3.01 -23.85
C ASP A 8 23.46 -3.79 -24.55
N PHE A 9 22.51 -4.31 -23.76
CA PHE A 9 21.37 -5.10 -24.25
C PHE A 9 20.43 -4.28 -25.14
N ALA A 10 20.44 -2.96 -25.05
CA ALA A 10 19.58 -2.07 -25.84
C ALA A 10 19.86 -2.16 -27.35
N LYS A 11 21.07 -2.58 -27.76
CA LYS A 11 21.44 -2.72 -29.19
C LYS A 11 21.04 -4.04 -29.85
N ILE A 12 20.60 -5.05 -29.06
CA ILE A 12 20.34 -6.39 -29.60
C ILE A 12 18.94 -6.49 -30.26
N PHE A 13 18.02 -5.56 -29.98
CA PHE A 13 16.59 -5.74 -30.27
C PHE A 13 15.95 -4.66 -31.16
N GLU A 14 16.69 -3.67 -31.67
CA GLU A 14 16.07 -2.58 -32.46
C GLU A 14 15.51 -3.03 -33.83
N ASP A 15 15.94 -4.16 -34.41
CA ASP A 15 15.49 -4.63 -35.73
C ASP A 15 15.27 -6.15 -35.87
N ASP A 16 15.64 -6.98 -34.87
CA ASP A 16 15.59 -8.45 -35.01
C ASP A 16 14.42 -9.09 -34.23
N LYS A 17 13.69 -9.95 -34.93
CA LYS A 17 12.65 -10.80 -34.31
C LYS A 17 13.29 -11.78 -33.32
N LEU A 18 12.48 -12.19 -32.31
CA LEU A 18 12.93 -13.13 -31.30
C LEU A 18 13.05 -14.55 -31.84
N ARG A 19 14.19 -15.16 -31.58
CA ARG A 19 14.44 -16.59 -31.72
C ARG A 19 14.68 -17.18 -30.36
N ILE A 20 13.69 -17.89 -29.85
CA ILE A 20 13.61 -18.28 -28.43
C ILE A 20 14.00 -19.74 -28.27
N LEU A 21 14.81 -20.08 -27.28
CA LEU A 21 15.07 -21.45 -26.82
C LEU A 21 14.37 -21.68 -25.48
N ILE A 22 13.37 -22.58 -25.49
CA ILE A 22 12.72 -23.10 -24.27
C ILE A 22 13.43 -24.40 -23.89
N VAL A 23 13.93 -24.48 -22.64
CA VAL A 23 14.62 -25.68 -22.14
C VAL A 23 13.69 -26.46 -21.24
N GLY A 24 13.31 -27.68 -21.63
CA GLY A 24 12.41 -28.55 -20.90
C GLY A 24 11.53 -29.41 -21.82
N ALA A 25 10.68 -30.24 -21.25
CA ALA A 25 9.86 -31.21 -21.96
C ALA A 25 8.43 -31.39 -21.38
N GLY A 26 8.03 -30.56 -20.40
CA GLY A 26 6.75 -30.70 -19.73
C GLY A 26 5.59 -29.98 -20.42
N GLY A 27 4.42 -30.01 -19.82
CA GLY A 27 3.23 -29.28 -20.25
C GLY A 27 3.42 -27.77 -20.17
N ARG A 28 4.12 -27.32 -19.16
CA ARG A 28 4.55 -25.94 -18.96
C ARG A 28 5.31 -25.39 -20.17
N GLU A 29 6.34 -26.10 -20.65
CA GLU A 29 7.12 -25.71 -21.83
C GLU A 29 6.27 -25.67 -23.08
N HIS A 30 5.34 -26.60 -23.24
CA HIS A 30 4.40 -26.59 -24.38
C HIS A 30 3.42 -25.40 -24.31
N ALA A 31 2.88 -25.10 -23.13
CA ALA A 31 1.99 -23.95 -22.93
C ALA A 31 2.71 -22.61 -23.20
N LEU A 32 3.97 -22.48 -22.74
CA LEU A 32 4.81 -21.32 -23.06
C LEU A 32 5.05 -21.17 -24.55
N ALA A 33 5.42 -22.26 -25.24
CA ALA A 33 5.62 -22.26 -26.69
C ALA A 33 4.33 -21.87 -27.45
N TRP A 34 3.18 -22.44 -27.05
CA TRP A 34 1.86 -22.12 -27.59
C TRP A 34 1.49 -20.64 -27.43
N LYS A 35 1.76 -20.02 -26.28
CA LYS A 35 1.47 -18.60 -26.05
C LYS A 35 2.43 -17.69 -26.80
N LEU A 36 3.71 -18.02 -26.81
CA LEU A 36 4.76 -17.22 -27.48
C LEU A 36 4.61 -17.23 -29.00
N GLU A 37 4.12 -18.31 -29.63
CA GLU A 37 3.95 -18.32 -31.10
C GLU A 37 2.87 -17.36 -31.58
N GLN A 38 1.99 -16.86 -30.68
CA GLN A 38 0.98 -15.85 -30.99
C GLN A 38 1.58 -14.44 -31.14
N SER A 39 2.78 -14.22 -30.60
CA SER A 39 3.47 -12.92 -30.68
C SER A 39 3.97 -12.65 -32.10
N ALA A 40 3.72 -11.41 -32.57
CA ALA A 40 4.30 -10.92 -33.83
C ALA A 40 5.82 -10.70 -33.73
N LYS A 41 6.35 -10.53 -32.51
CA LYS A 41 7.80 -10.35 -32.25
C LYS A 41 8.59 -11.65 -32.35
N VAL A 42 7.93 -12.82 -32.26
CA VAL A 42 8.60 -14.13 -32.31
C VAL A 42 8.67 -14.64 -33.72
N ASP A 43 9.90 -14.92 -34.17
CA ASP A 43 10.20 -15.58 -35.45
C ASP A 43 10.17 -17.10 -35.32
N GLN A 44 10.96 -17.64 -34.35
CA GLN A 44 11.13 -19.07 -34.18
C GLN A 44 11.25 -19.44 -32.71
N ILE A 45 10.68 -20.57 -32.34
CA ILE A 45 10.81 -21.18 -31.00
C ILE A 45 11.45 -22.55 -31.14
N PHE A 46 12.51 -22.78 -30.40
CA PHE A 46 13.17 -24.08 -30.24
C PHE A 46 12.83 -24.63 -28.85
N VAL A 47 12.44 -25.90 -28.75
CA VAL A 47 12.14 -26.56 -27.47
C VAL A 47 13.07 -27.75 -27.28
N ALA A 48 13.91 -27.75 -26.25
CA ALA A 48 14.93 -28.76 -26.02
C ALA A 48 14.80 -29.42 -24.62
N PRO A 49 14.65 -30.74 -24.50
CA PRO A 49 14.49 -31.70 -25.59
C PRO A 49 13.10 -31.68 -26.22
N GLY A 50 12.11 -30.98 -25.59
CA GLY A 50 10.72 -30.97 -26.03
C GLY A 50 10.00 -32.29 -25.78
N ASN A 51 8.78 -32.40 -26.30
CA ASN A 51 7.93 -33.59 -26.17
C ASN A 51 7.18 -33.89 -27.48
N GLY A 52 6.28 -34.89 -27.44
CA GLY A 52 5.53 -35.32 -28.63
C GLY A 52 4.56 -34.28 -29.21
N GLY A 53 4.35 -33.14 -28.56
CA GLY A 53 3.47 -32.07 -29.04
C GLY A 53 4.19 -30.77 -29.39
N THR A 54 5.36 -30.52 -28.82
CA THR A 54 6.06 -29.22 -28.96
C THR A 54 6.52 -28.91 -30.40
N GLY A 55 6.56 -29.85 -31.31
CA GLY A 55 6.91 -29.60 -32.71
C GLY A 55 5.71 -29.37 -33.64
N PHE A 56 4.48 -29.33 -33.14
CA PHE A 56 3.28 -29.16 -33.97
C PHE A 56 2.88 -27.70 -34.18
N GLY A 57 3.44 -26.74 -33.43
CA GLY A 57 3.20 -25.31 -33.60
C GLY A 57 3.77 -24.80 -34.93
N ARG A 58 3.27 -23.63 -35.36
CA ARG A 58 3.70 -23.02 -36.64
C ARG A 58 5.10 -22.44 -36.60
N LYS A 59 5.53 -22.00 -35.41
CA LYS A 59 6.85 -21.36 -35.17
C LYS A 59 7.75 -22.23 -34.29
N THR A 60 7.30 -23.45 -33.91
CA THR A 60 8.01 -24.29 -32.93
C THR A 60 8.76 -25.42 -33.60
N VAL A 61 9.96 -25.71 -33.10
CA VAL A 61 10.81 -26.84 -33.54
C VAL A 61 11.35 -27.53 -32.30
N THR A 62 11.20 -28.85 -32.24
CA THR A 62 11.80 -29.69 -31.20
C THR A 62 13.26 -29.97 -31.51
N VAL A 63 14.13 -29.85 -30.52
CA VAL A 63 15.58 -30.03 -30.65
C VAL A 63 16.02 -31.09 -29.64
N ASN A 64 16.57 -32.19 -30.12
CA ASN A 64 16.95 -33.31 -29.25
C ASN A 64 18.32 -33.05 -28.56
N ILE A 65 18.33 -32.17 -27.58
CA ILE A 65 19.46 -31.86 -26.68
C ILE A 65 18.98 -31.98 -25.24
N SER A 66 19.72 -32.70 -24.38
CA SER A 66 19.39 -32.84 -22.96
C SER A 66 19.44 -31.49 -22.22
N ILE A 67 18.55 -31.32 -21.23
CA ILE A 67 18.55 -30.17 -20.35
C ILE A 67 19.83 -30.02 -19.49
N GLU A 68 20.60 -31.09 -19.36
CA GLU A 68 21.87 -31.14 -18.61
C GLU A 68 23.08 -30.81 -19.53
N ASP A 69 22.93 -30.86 -20.86
CA ASP A 69 23.99 -30.55 -21.81
C ASP A 69 24.07 -29.08 -22.16
N PHE A 70 24.52 -28.26 -21.18
CA PHE A 70 24.62 -26.80 -21.38
C PHE A 70 25.54 -26.43 -22.53
N SER A 71 26.61 -27.19 -22.76
CA SER A 71 27.54 -26.98 -23.87
C SER A 71 26.86 -27.16 -25.23
N GLY A 72 26.09 -28.24 -25.37
CA GLY A 72 25.32 -28.50 -26.57
C GLY A 72 24.20 -27.48 -26.80
N LEU A 73 23.49 -27.07 -25.74
CA LEU A 73 22.46 -26.03 -25.80
C LEU A 73 23.04 -24.69 -26.23
N VAL A 74 24.18 -24.25 -25.67
CA VAL A 74 24.87 -23.00 -26.03
C VAL A 74 25.36 -23.04 -27.49
N ALA A 75 26.01 -24.14 -27.90
CA ALA A 75 26.50 -24.31 -29.27
C ALA A 75 25.34 -24.27 -30.29
N PHE A 76 24.22 -24.92 -29.96
CA PHE A 76 22.99 -24.86 -30.77
C PHE A 76 22.43 -23.44 -30.85
N ALA A 77 22.33 -22.75 -29.73
CA ALA A 77 21.77 -21.39 -29.65
C ALA A 77 22.58 -20.41 -30.50
N LEU A 78 23.91 -20.44 -30.41
CA LEU A 78 24.78 -19.58 -31.22
C LEU A 78 24.62 -19.87 -32.72
N LYS A 79 24.59 -21.15 -33.12
CA LYS A 79 24.39 -21.59 -34.51
C LYS A 79 23.06 -21.17 -35.09
N SER A 80 21.99 -21.23 -34.26
CA SER A 80 20.60 -20.98 -34.65
C SER A 80 20.17 -19.53 -34.46
N GLY A 81 21.05 -18.63 -34.01
CA GLY A 81 20.75 -17.22 -33.76
C GLY A 81 19.72 -17.02 -32.65
N VAL A 82 19.73 -17.87 -31.62
CA VAL A 82 18.87 -17.70 -30.44
C VAL A 82 19.27 -16.42 -29.69
N ASN A 83 18.32 -15.59 -29.36
CA ASN A 83 18.54 -14.33 -28.66
C ASN A 83 17.75 -14.20 -27.34
N LEU A 84 16.98 -15.22 -26.94
CA LEU A 84 16.36 -15.32 -25.63
C LEU A 84 16.24 -16.80 -25.21
N VAL A 85 16.54 -17.13 -23.96
CA VAL A 85 16.43 -18.48 -23.40
C VAL A 85 15.46 -18.49 -22.22
N ILE A 86 14.62 -19.52 -22.16
CA ILE A 86 13.61 -19.73 -21.10
C ILE A 86 13.78 -21.13 -20.54
N PRO A 87 14.49 -21.31 -19.40
CA PRO A 87 14.51 -22.58 -18.67
C PRO A 87 13.16 -22.85 -18.01
N GLY A 88 12.56 -23.99 -18.27
CA GLY A 88 11.31 -24.40 -17.65
C GLY A 88 11.50 -25.08 -16.28
N PRO A 89 12.26 -26.19 -16.15
CA PRO A 89 12.44 -26.89 -14.90
C PRO A 89 13.50 -26.24 -13.98
N GLU A 90 13.44 -26.57 -12.68
CA GLU A 90 14.30 -26.01 -11.63
C GLU A 90 15.76 -26.46 -11.74
N GLN A 91 16.02 -27.73 -12.12
CA GLN A 91 17.37 -28.30 -12.08
C GLN A 91 18.38 -27.50 -12.93
N PRO A 92 18.13 -27.15 -14.21
CA PRO A 92 19.05 -26.34 -14.98
C PRO A 92 19.33 -24.95 -14.38
N LEU A 93 18.35 -24.35 -13.69
CA LEU A 93 18.51 -23.04 -13.04
C LEU A 93 19.44 -23.14 -11.83
N VAL A 94 19.28 -24.15 -11.01
CA VAL A 94 20.14 -24.42 -9.85
C VAL A 94 21.56 -24.80 -10.30
N ASP A 95 21.69 -25.56 -11.41
CA ASP A 95 22.97 -25.98 -11.98
C ASP A 95 23.67 -24.87 -12.80
N GLY A 96 23.03 -23.74 -13.06
CA GLY A 96 23.65 -22.52 -13.57
C GLY A 96 23.54 -22.28 -15.06
N ILE A 97 22.51 -22.73 -15.72
CA ILE A 97 22.23 -22.48 -17.14
C ILE A 97 22.27 -21.00 -17.50
N GLU A 98 21.78 -20.12 -16.61
CA GLU A 98 21.82 -18.65 -16.83
C GLU A 98 23.25 -18.16 -17.01
N GLY A 99 24.17 -18.60 -16.17
CA GLY A 99 25.59 -18.23 -16.28
C GLY A 99 26.25 -18.71 -17.57
N ALA A 100 25.89 -19.91 -18.05
CA ALA A 100 26.42 -20.48 -19.28
C ALA A 100 26.01 -19.64 -20.52
N PHE A 101 24.76 -19.24 -20.61
CA PHE A 101 24.28 -18.40 -21.71
C PHE A 101 24.72 -16.94 -21.61
N ARG A 102 24.73 -16.39 -20.40
CA ARG A 102 25.25 -15.03 -20.16
C ARG A 102 26.73 -14.89 -20.57
N ALA A 103 27.54 -15.92 -20.37
CA ALA A 103 28.95 -15.92 -20.77
C ALA A 103 29.17 -15.71 -22.30
N VAL A 104 28.15 -16.05 -23.11
CA VAL A 104 28.16 -15.88 -24.57
C VAL A 104 27.26 -14.75 -25.06
N GLY A 105 26.73 -13.93 -24.12
CA GLY A 105 25.92 -12.74 -24.44
C GLY A 105 24.47 -13.01 -24.80
N ILE A 106 23.94 -14.22 -24.53
CA ILE A 106 22.53 -14.55 -24.75
C ILE A 106 21.76 -14.36 -23.44
N PRO A 107 20.72 -13.50 -23.38
CA PRO A 107 19.92 -13.28 -22.20
C PRO A 107 19.05 -14.50 -21.86
N VAL A 108 18.85 -14.71 -20.56
CA VAL A 108 18.05 -15.79 -20.01
C VAL A 108 16.93 -15.19 -19.15
N PHE A 109 15.69 -15.54 -19.44
CA PHE A 109 14.59 -15.32 -18.51
C PHE A 109 14.62 -16.40 -17.44
N GLY A 110 15.42 -16.17 -16.42
CA GLY A 110 15.67 -17.09 -15.30
C GLY A 110 16.71 -16.52 -14.34
N PRO A 111 16.66 -16.88 -13.06
CA PRO A 111 17.58 -16.40 -12.04
C PRO A 111 18.99 -16.95 -12.19
N SER A 112 19.96 -16.21 -11.65
CA SER A 112 21.33 -16.71 -11.47
C SER A 112 21.34 -17.87 -10.45
N VAL A 113 22.42 -18.67 -10.43
CA VAL A 113 22.61 -19.77 -9.44
C VAL A 113 22.39 -19.30 -8.00
N ARG A 114 22.89 -18.10 -7.66
CA ARG A 114 22.70 -17.54 -6.31
C ARG A 114 21.23 -17.26 -6.00
N ALA A 115 20.50 -16.72 -6.95
CA ALA A 115 19.08 -16.44 -6.79
C ALA A 115 18.24 -17.74 -6.86
N ALA A 116 18.65 -18.72 -7.65
CA ALA A 116 18.01 -20.04 -7.72
C ALA A 116 18.12 -20.85 -6.42
N ALA A 117 19.03 -20.50 -5.51
CA ALA A 117 19.12 -21.08 -4.17
C ALA A 117 17.81 -20.91 -3.34
N MET A 118 16.93 -19.98 -3.70
CA MET A 118 15.61 -19.84 -3.07
C MET A 118 14.73 -21.09 -3.23
N GLU A 119 14.85 -21.83 -4.34
CA GLU A 119 14.21 -23.14 -4.53
C GLU A 119 15.16 -24.28 -4.19
N GLY A 120 16.45 -24.13 -4.55
CA GLY A 120 17.48 -25.16 -4.38
C GLY A 120 17.81 -25.51 -2.93
N SER A 121 17.50 -24.63 -1.96
CA SER A 121 17.75 -24.85 -0.53
C SER A 121 16.64 -24.25 0.33
N LYS A 122 15.85 -25.10 0.96
CA LYS A 122 14.76 -24.65 1.85
C LYS A 122 15.29 -23.97 3.11
N THR A 123 16.44 -24.39 3.63
CA THR A 123 17.10 -23.74 4.77
C THR A 123 17.52 -22.32 4.39
N PHE A 124 18.14 -22.13 3.23
CA PHE A 124 18.49 -20.80 2.71
C PHE A 124 17.25 -19.91 2.55
N SER A 125 16.18 -20.45 1.95
CA SER A 125 14.92 -19.73 1.72
C SER A 125 14.28 -19.28 3.05
N LYS A 126 14.24 -20.14 4.07
CA LYS A 126 13.71 -19.79 5.39
C LYS A 126 14.54 -18.73 6.09
N ASP A 127 15.86 -18.86 6.09
CA ASP A 127 16.76 -17.86 6.68
C ASP A 127 16.67 -16.50 5.94
N PHE A 128 16.47 -16.53 4.62
CA PHE A 128 16.19 -15.34 3.83
C PHE A 128 14.88 -14.67 4.26
N MET A 129 13.77 -15.42 4.37
CA MET A 129 12.48 -14.89 4.80
C MET A 129 12.56 -14.26 6.20
N ALA A 130 13.28 -14.90 7.13
CA ALA A 130 13.49 -14.37 8.47
C ALA A 130 14.27 -13.04 8.46
N ARG A 131 15.35 -12.94 7.67
CA ARG A 131 16.17 -11.71 7.56
C ARG A 131 15.40 -10.54 6.97
N HIS A 132 14.46 -10.81 6.07
CA HIS A 132 13.70 -9.79 5.35
C HIS A 132 12.28 -9.61 5.89
N ASN A 133 11.94 -10.20 7.05
CA ASN A 133 10.62 -10.14 7.70
C ASN A 133 9.46 -10.58 6.79
N ILE A 134 9.68 -11.58 5.94
CA ILE A 134 8.65 -12.14 5.08
C ILE A 134 7.85 -13.18 5.88
N PRO A 135 6.50 -13.08 5.92
CA PRO A 135 5.67 -13.98 6.69
C PRO A 135 5.82 -15.45 6.23
N THR A 136 6.18 -16.34 7.15
CA THR A 136 6.27 -17.78 6.91
C THR A 136 6.00 -18.54 8.21
N ALA A 137 5.91 -19.87 8.12
CA ALA A 137 5.80 -20.75 9.29
C ALA A 137 6.98 -20.56 10.24
N SER A 138 6.75 -20.67 11.55
CA SER A 138 7.85 -20.81 12.52
C SER A 138 8.68 -22.02 12.16
N TYR A 139 10.01 -21.89 12.17
CA TYR A 139 10.87 -22.97 11.69
C TYR A 139 12.18 -23.06 12.46
N ARG A 140 12.82 -24.24 12.33
CA ARG A 140 14.20 -24.45 12.78
C ARG A 140 14.95 -25.36 11.80
N ASN A 141 16.20 -24.99 11.49
CA ASN A 141 17.07 -25.73 10.59
C ASN A 141 17.96 -26.68 11.38
N PHE A 142 18.21 -27.92 10.85
CA PHE A 142 19.06 -28.93 11.46
C PHE A 142 19.97 -29.58 10.44
N ARG A 143 21.24 -29.82 10.87
CA ARG A 143 22.24 -30.66 10.21
C ARG A 143 22.61 -31.87 11.04
N ASP A 144 22.25 -31.86 12.33
CA ASP A 144 22.49 -32.94 13.28
C ASP A 144 21.17 -33.63 13.63
N HIS A 145 21.14 -34.96 13.45
CA HIS A 145 19.94 -35.77 13.69
C HIS A 145 19.53 -35.76 15.16
N ALA A 146 20.52 -35.87 16.09
CA ALA A 146 20.20 -35.93 17.53
C ALA A 146 19.59 -34.62 18.01
N ALA A 147 20.11 -33.48 17.58
CA ALA A 147 19.55 -32.16 17.89
C ALA A 147 18.13 -31.99 17.30
N ALA A 148 17.86 -32.52 16.10
CA ALA A 148 16.52 -32.49 15.51
C ALA A 148 15.53 -33.35 16.32
N VAL A 149 15.92 -34.52 16.77
CA VAL A 149 15.11 -35.41 17.62
C VAL A 149 14.83 -34.78 18.98
N GLU A 150 15.84 -34.16 19.63
CA GLU A 150 15.66 -33.42 20.87
C GLU A 150 14.63 -32.31 20.75
N TYR A 151 14.75 -31.51 19.67
CA TYR A 151 13.81 -30.41 19.40
C TYR A 151 12.38 -30.92 19.20
N VAL A 152 12.18 -31.89 18.29
CA VAL A 152 10.84 -32.44 17.99
C VAL A 152 10.22 -33.11 19.24
N SER A 153 11.02 -33.71 20.10
CA SER A 153 10.54 -34.29 21.36
C SER A 153 10.08 -33.22 22.38
N SER A 154 10.62 -32.01 22.29
CA SER A 154 10.35 -30.91 23.21
C SER A 154 9.12 -30.07 22.86
N ILE A 155 8.56 -30.20 21.63
CA ILE A 155 7.44 -29.41 21.16
C ILE A 155 6.13 -30.21 21.16
N ASP A 156 4.98 -29.51 21.33
CA ASP A 156 3.66 -30.14 21.44
C ASP A 156 2.67 -29.74 20.34
N HIS A 157 3.13 -29.04 19.29
CA HIS A 157 2.31 -28.68 18.15
C HIS A 157 2.66 -29.53 16.92
N SER A 158 1.71 -29.64 15.98
CA SER A 158 1.94 -30.36 14.71
C SER A 158 3.02 -29.69 13.87
N ILE A 159 3.83 -30.49 13.19
CA ILE A 159 4.98 -30.03 12.42
C ILE A 159 5.00 -30.56 10.99
N VAL A 160 5.82 -29.94 10.16
CA VAL A 160 6.20 -30.40 8.83
C VAL A 160 7.73 -30.54 8.80
N ILE A 161 8.22 -31.67 8.28
CA ILE A 161 9.66 -31.91 8.08
C ILE A 161 9.93 -31.80 6.58
N LYS A 162 10.89 -30.96 6.20
CA LYS A 162 11.25 -30.73 4.79
C LYS A 162 12.74 -30.98 4.59
N ALA A 163 13.11 -31.89 3.67
CA ALA A 163 14.47 -31.99 3.16
C ALA A 163 14.84 -30.70 2.42
N SER A 164 16.04 -30.15 2.71
CA SER A 164 16.41 -28.81 2.23
C SER A 164 16.64 -28.74 0.73
N GLY A 165 17.25 -29.75 0.11
CA GLY A 165 17.56 -29.80 -1.31
C GLY A 165 16.35 -30.15 -2.21
N LEU A 166 16.59 -30.16 -3.53
CA LEU A 166 15.62 -30.63 -4.51
C LEU A 166 15.31 -32.12 -4.31
N ALA A 167 14.06 -32.47 -4.07
CA ALA A 167 13.61 -33.84 -3.79
C ALA A 167 12.37 -34.23 -4.63
N ALA A 168 12.18 -33.61 -5.80
CA ALA A 168 11.09 -33.88 -6.74
C ALA A 168 9.69 -33.98 -6.09
N GLY A 169 9.40 -33.08 -5.13
CA GLY A 169 8.13 -33.02 -4.39
C GLY A 169 7.96 -34.09 -3.31
N LYS A 170 8.94 -34.99 -3.10
CA LYS A 170 8.84 -36.10 -2.12
C LYS A 170 9.48 -35.79 -0.76
N GLY A 171 10.25 -34.73 -0.65
CA GLY A 171 11.02 -34.38 0.55
C GLY A 171 10.21 -33.61 1.63
N VAL A 172 8.87 -33.71 1.64
CA VAL A 172 8.00 -33.10 2.62
C VAL A 172 7.24 -34.19 3.37
N LEU A 173 7.43 -34.27 4.68
CA LEU A 173 6.77 -35.24 5.57
C LEU A 173 5.88 -34.47 6.55
N ILE A 174 4.66 -34.97 6.75
CA ILE A 174 3.66 -34.40 7.67
C ILE A 174 3.32 -35.52 8.68
N PRO A 175 4.08 -35.63 9.76
CA PRO A 175 3.87 -36.69 10.77
C PRO A 175 2.60 -36.39 11.60
N GLU A 176 1.83 -37.43 11.90
CA GLU A 176 0.65 -37.34 12.76
C GLU A 176 0.98 -37.58 14.24
N SER A 177 2.17 -38.10 14.54
CA SER A 177 2.66 -38.36 15.91
C SER A 177 4.14 -37.99 16.07
N LYS A 178 4.61 -37.88 17.34
CA LYS A 178 6.04 -37.67 17.64
C LYS A 178 6.90 -38.84 17.17
N GLU A 179 6.40 -40.07 17.26
CA GLU A 179 7.05 -41.30 16.81
C GLU A 179 7.25 -41.28 15.30
N GLU A 180 6.24 -40.89 14.53
CA GLU A 180 6.34 -40.70 13.09
C GLU A 180 7.30 -39.58 12.72
N ALA A 181 7.29 -38.47 13.49
CA ALA A 181 8.22 -37.37 13.28
C ALA A 181 9.68 -37.82 13.45
N ILE A 182 9.98 -38.57 14.51
CA ILE A 182 11.34 -39.14 14.74
C ILE A 182 11.72 -40.12 13.64
N ALA A 183 10.78 -40.97 13.21
CA ALA A 183 11.03 -41.90 12.09
C ALA A 183 11.28 -41.12 10.77
N GLY A 184 10.53 -40.03 10.50
CA GLY A 184 10.74 -39.16 9.36
C GLY A 184 12.11 -38.45 9.38
N LEU A 185 12.55 -37.97 10.55
CA LEU A 185 13.91 -37.44 10.72
C LEU A 185 14.98 -38.47 10.39
N LYS A 186 14.80 -39.70 10.87
CA LYS A 186 15.74 -40.81 10.57
C LYS A 186 15.76 -41.11 9.07
N GLN A 187 14.60 -41.22 8.43
CA GLN A 187 14.45 -41.42 6.99
C GLN A 187 15.20 -40.37 6.18
N CYS A 188 15.06 -39.08 6.55
CA CYS A 188 15.72 -37.98 5.85
C CYS A 188 17.21 -37.94 6.08
N MET A 189 17.65 -37.96 7.36
CA MET A 189 19.01 -37.58 7.74
C MET A 189 19.95 -38.79 7.86
N VAL A 190 19.46 -39.97 8.25
CA VAL A 190 20.25 -41.15 8.52
C VAL A 190 20.19 -42.14 7.36
N ASP A 191 18.97 -42.51 6.96
CA ASP A 191 18.73 -43.51 5.90
C ASP A 191 18.98 -42.94 4.51
N LYS A 192 18.97 -41.56 4.40
CA LYS A 192 19.26 -40.82 3.17
C LYS A 192 18.35 -41.13 2.00
N ASP A 193 17.04 -41.39 2.26
CA ASP A 193 16.06 -41.69 1.22
C ASP A 193 15.91 -40.59 0.19
N PHE A 194 16.28 -39.35 0.53
CA PHE A 194 16.30 -38.18 -0.36
C PHE A 194 17.72 -37.79 -0.80
N GLY A 195 18.68 -38.68 -0.66
CA GLY A 195 20.08 -38.43 -1.01
C GLY A 195 20.68 -37.25 -0.27
N ARG A 196 21.42 -36.40 -0.99
CA ARG A 196 22.04 -35.20 -0.41
C ARG A 196 21.02 -34.14 0.03
N ALA A 197 19.78 -34.15 -0.50
CA ALA A 197 18.76 -33.21 -0.09
C ALA A 197 18.39 -33.33 1.40
N GLY A 198 18.59 -34.53 1.99
CA GLY A 198 18.41 -34.83 3.41
C GLY A 198 19.62 -34.51 4.30
N ASP A 199 20.71 -33.92 3.79
CA ASP A 199 21.86 -33.53 4.62
C ASP A 199 21.50 -32.37 5.56
N GLU A 200 20.55 -31.53 5.16
CA GLU A 200 19.94 -30.51 5.98
C GLU A 200 18.41 -30.65 5.93
N ILE A 201 17.75 -30.35 7.03
CA ILE A 201 16.29 -30.34 7.12
C ILE A 201 15.77 -29.05 7.74
N VAL A 202 14.54 -28.74 7.41
CA VAL A 202 13.74 -27.70 8.06
C VAL A 202 12.59 -28.37 8.79
N VAL A 203 12.43 -28.09 10.08
CA VAL A 203 11.24 -28.44 10.87
C VAL A 203 10.41 -27.19 11.01
N GLU A 204 9.17 -27.20 10.54
CA GLU A 204 8.24 -26.04 10.51
C GLU A 204 6.98 -26.36 11.31
N GLU A 205 6.31 -25.33 11.84
CA GLU A 205 4.93 -25.47 12.32
C GLU A 205 4.00 -25.88 11.18
N PHE A 206 3.02 -26.71 11.46
CA PHE A 206 2.00 -27.08 10.50
C PHE A 206 0.99 -25.93 10.36
N LEU A 207 0.93 -25.30 9.19
CA LEU A 207 -0.02 -24.25 8.89
C LEU A 207 -1.34 -24.85 8.41
N THR A 208 -2.45 -24.26 8.84
CA THR A 208 -3.80 -24.60 8.39
C THR A 208 -4.41 -23.43 7.63
N GLY A 209 -5.15 -23.72 6.57
CA GLY A 209 -5.77 -22.71 5.72
C GLY A 209 -5.94 -23.19 4.29
N GLN A 210 -6.10 -22.27 3.37
CA GLN A 210 -6.15 -22.54 1.95
C GLN A 210 -4.81 -22.30 1.28
N GLU A 211 -4.35 -23.28 0.51
CA GLU A 211 -3.11 -23.15 -0.25
C GLU A 211 -3.37 -22.41 -1.55
N LEU A 212 -2.51 -21.45 -1.89
CA LEU A 212 -2.60 -20.61 -3.06
C LEU A 212 -1.24 -20.55 -3.77
N SER A 213 -1.25 -20.66 -5.09
CA SER A 213 -0.09 -20.50 -5.97
C SER A 213 -0.10 -19.10 -6.58
N ILE A 214 0.90 -18.27 -6.24
CA ILE A 214 1.10 -16.93 -6.78
C ILE A 214 2.34 -16.93 -7.65
N LEU A 215 2.16 -16.64 -8.93
CA LEU A 215 3.23 -16.51 -9.91
C LEU A 215 3.44 -15.05 -10.26
N ALA A 216 4.68 -14.56 -10.20
CA ALA A 216 5.03 -13.18 -10.49
C ALA A 216 6.20 -13.09 -11.47
N PHE A 217 6.04 -12.34 -12.56
CA PHE A 217 7.15 -11.89 -13.39
C PHE A 217 8.01 -10.90 -12.59
N SER A 218 9.32 -11.00 -12.73
CA SER A 218 10.25 -10.07 -12.08
C SER A 218 11.44 -9.71 -12.95
N ASP A 219 11.84 -8.44 -12.90
CA ASP A 219 13.05 -7.90 -13.52
C ASP A 219 14.19 -7.61 -12.52
N GLY A 220 13.97 -7.99 -11.23
CA GLY A 220 14.87 -7.72 -10.11
C GLY A 220 14.58 -6.42 -9.36
N TYR A 221 13.61 -5.63 -9.82
CA TYR A 221 13.13 -4.39 -9.19
C TYR A 221 11.62 -4.39 -9.02
N THR A 222 10.91 -4.65 -10.08
CA THR A 222 9.45 -4.69 -10.16
C THR A 222 8.97 -6.14 -10.23
N ALA A 223 7.83 -6.43 -9.61
CA ALA A 223 7.11 -7.68 -9.76
C ALA A 223 5.70 -7.44 -10.30
N LEU A 224 5.24 -8.27 -11.26
CA LEU A 224 3.87 -8.29 -11.77
C LEU A 224 3.27 -9.67 -11.52
N CYS A 225 2.28 -9.75 -10.62
CA CYS A 225 1.59 -11.00 -10.30
C CYS A 225 0.57 -11.39 -11.36
N LEU A 226 0.53 -12.68 -11.67
CA LEU A 226 -0.59 -13.34 -12.32
C LEU A 226 -1.69 -13.63 -11.28
N PRO A 227 -2.95 -13.86 -11.69
CA PRO A 227 -4.02 -14.24 -10.78
C PRO A 227 -3.68 -15.48 -9.95
N GLY A 228 -4.09 -15.47 -8.69
CA GLY A 228 -3.87 -16.59 -7.80
C GLY A 228 -4.54 -17.88 -8.30
N ALA A 229 -3.81 -18.99 -8.27
CA ALA A 229 -4.27 -20.31 -8.71
C ALA A 229 -4.29 -21.32 -7.55
N GLN A 230 -5.14 -22.33 -7.63
CA GLN A 230 -5.12 -23.45 -6.69
C GLN A 230 -4.85 -24.77 -7.40
N ASP A 231 -3.78 -25.42 -6.98
CA ASP A 231 -3.36 -26.75 -7.45
C ASP A 231 -3.97 -27.89 -6.60
N HIS A 232 -4.08 -29.05 -7.21
CA HIS A 232 -4.51 -30.30 -6.58
C HIS A 232 -3.34 -31.28 -6.54
N LYS A 233 -2.55 -31.23 -5.44
CA LYS A 233 -1.28 -31.96 -5.32
C LYS A 233 -1.44 -33.47 -5.08
N ARG A 234 -2.54 -33.92 -4.48
CA ARG A 234 -2.78 -35.34 -4.20
C ARG A 234 -3.28 -36.08 -5.44
N ILE A 235 -2.88 -37.35 -5.58
CA ILE A 235 -3.25 -38.20 -6.75
C ILE A 235 -4.74 -38.55 -6.79
N GLY A 236 -5.40 -38.73 -5.65
CA GLY A 236 -6.77 -39.16 -5.51
C GLY A 236 -7.77 -38.04 -5.29
N GLU A 237 -9.03 -38.30 -5.62
CA GLU A 237 -10.17 -37.43 -5.37
C GLU A 237 -10.28 -37.13 -3.86
N GLY A 238 -10.80 -35.91 -3.50
CA GLY A 238 -10.88 -35.49 -2.12
C GLY A 238 -9.52 -35.31 -1.44
N ASP A 239 -8.47 -35.01 -2.20
CA ASP A 239 -7.08 -34.88 -1.73
C ASP A 239 -6.57 -36.09 -0.95
N THR A 240 -6.76 -37.28 -1.49
CA THR A 240 -6.30 -38.54 -0.92
C THR A 240 -5.07 -39.08 -1.64
N GLY A 241 -4.34 -40.00 -1.00
CA GLY A 241 -3.15 -40.65 -1.57
C GLY A 241 -1.90 -39.78 -1.54
N PRO A 242 -0.81 -40.20 -2.19
CA PRO A 242 0.48 -39.51 -2.19
C PRO A 242 0.44 -38.19 -2.95
N ASN A 243 1.37 -37.28 -2.59
CA ASN A 243 1.61 -36.04 -3.33
C ASN A 243 2.19 -36.33 -4.71
N THR A 244 1.89 -35.44 -5.65
CA THR A 244 2.36 -35.47 -7.05
C THR A 244 2.94 -34.10 -7.42
N GLY A 245 3.30 -33.89 -8.67
CA GLY A 245 3.63 -32.56 -9.20
C GLY A 245 2.42 -31.70 -9.53
N GLY A 246 1.19 -32.10 -9.14
CA GLY A 246 -0.07 -31.46 -9.47
C GLY A 246 -0.91 -32.30 -10.43
N MET A 247 -2.18 -32.54 -10.07
CA MET A 247 -3.16 -33.32 -10.86
C MET A 247 -4.18 -32.43 -11.57
N GLY A 248 -4.08 -31.14 -11.38
CA GLY A 248 -4.91 -30.11 -12.02
C GLY A 248 -4.96 -28.85 -11.20
N VAL A 249 -5.34 -27.79 -11.85
CA VAL A 249 -5.34 -26.43 -11.30
C VAL A 249 -6.52 -25.63 -11.83
N TYR A 250 -6.95 -24.63 -11.09
CA TYR A 250 -7.89 -23.62 -11.58
C TYR A 250 -7.43 -22.22 -11.20
N ALA A 251 -7.76 -21.25 -12.04
CA ALA A 251 -7.46 -19.84 -11.85
C ALA A 251 -8.55 -18.97 -12.51
N PRO A 252 -8.84 -17.76 -11.98
CA PRO A 252 -8.48 -17.30 -10.64
C PRO A 252 -9.13 -18.16 -9.56
N ALA A 253 -8.43 -18.37 -8.44
CA ALA A 253 -9.02 -19.06 -7.30
C ALA A 253 -9.95 -18.09 -6.54
N PRO A 254 -11.19 -18.49 -6.14
CA PRO A 254 -12.12 -17.60 -5.42
C PRO A 254 -11.56 -17.05 -4.11
N CYS A 255 -10.67 -17.77 -3.43
CA CYS A 255 -10.01 -17.31 -2.21
C CYS A 255 -8.91 -16.25 -2.47
N ALA A 256 -8.45 -16.08 -3.71
CA ALA A 256 -7.53 -15.05 -4.14
C ALA A 256 -8.30 -13.77 -4.47
N THR A 257 -8.92 -13.16 -3.46
CA THR A 257 -9.59 -11.86 -3.66
C THR A 257 -8.54 -10.79 -3.95
N LYS A 258 -8.99 -9.65 -4.50
CA LYS A 258 -8.10 -8.54 -4.82
C LYS A 258 -7.31 -8.07 -3.59
N GLU A 259 -7.95 -8.01 -2.43
CA GLU A 259 -7.34 -7.62 -1.16
C GLU A 259 -6.26 -8.61 -0.72
N VAL A 260 -6.51 -9.91 -0.89
CA VAL A 260 -5.55 -10.99 -0.60
C VAL A 260 -4.35 -10.90 -1.56
N GLU A 261 -4.57 -10.70 -2.86
CA GLU A 261 -3.50 -10.55 -3.84
C GLU A 261 -2.66 -9.29 -3.56
N GLU A 262 -3.28 -8.16 -3.24
CA GLU A 262 -2.60 -6.92 -2.85
C GLU A 262 -1.78 -7.09 -1.56
N GLU A 263 -2.32 -7.80 -0.56
CA GLU A 263 -1.60 -8.11 0.68
C GLU A 263 -0.38 -9.00 0.40
N ILE A 264 -0.53 -10.05 -0.39
CA ILE A 264 0.58 -10.94 -0.77
C ILE A 264 1.64 -10.16 -1.56
N MET A 265 1.25 -9.31 -2.49
CA MET A 265 2.19 -8.46 -3.22
C MET A 265 2.98 -7.57 -2.27
N ARG A 266 2.30 -6.90 -1.35
CA ARG A 266 2.89 -5.94 -0.41
C ARG A 266 3.75 -6.58 0.66
N THR A 267 3.35 -7.74 1.20
CA THR A 267 4.01 -8.36 2.37
C THR A 267 4.96 -9.50 2.01
N ILE A 268 4.83 -10.09 0.82
CA ILE A 268 5.59 -11.28 0.42
C ILE A 268 6.35 -11.03 -0.88
N VAL A 269 5.67 -10.79 -2.01
CA VAL A 269 6.30 -10.84 -3.34
C VAL A 269 7.30 -9.68 -3.52
N GLN A 270 6.87 -8.43 -3.39
CA GLN A 270 7.78 -7.29 -3.56
C GLN A 270 8.89 -7.25 -2.51
N PRO A 271 8.65 -7.52 -1.21
CA PRO A 271 9.71 -7.66 -0.22
C PRO A 271 10.74 -8.76 -0.54
N THR A 272 10.31 -9.87 -1.17
CA THR A 272 11.21 -10.92 -1.64
C THR A 272 12.16 -10.40 -2.73
N ILE A 273 11.62 -9.74 -3.77
CA ILE A 273 12.42 -9.17 -4.86
C ILE A 273 13.40 -8.12 -4.33
N ASP A 274 12.93 -7.24 -3.46
CA ASP A 274 13.76 -6.21 -2.83
C ASP A 274 14.85 -6.80 -1.92
N GLY A 275 14.52 -7.82 -1.14
CA GLY A 275 15.45 -8.53 -0.28
C GLY A 275 16.56 -9.22 -1.09
N MET A 276 16.18 -9.91 -2.15
CA MET A 276 17.15 -10.59 -3.05
C MET A 276 18.10 -9.57 -3.70
N ARG A 277 17.59 -8.43 -4.14
CA ARG A 277 18.42 -7.36 -4.68
C ARG A 277 19.40 -6.79 -3.64
N ARG A 278 18.93 -6.55 -2.40
CA ARG A 278 19.78 -6.08 -1.28
C ARG A 278 20.88 -7.08 -0.93
N ASP A 279 20.59 -8.38 -1.00
CA ASP A 279 21.56 -9.45 -0.77
C ASP A 279 22.52 -9.66 -1.98
N GLY A 280 22.42 -8.80 -3.01
CA GLY A 280 23.29 -8.83 -4.20
C GLY A 280 23.03 -9.99 -5.16
N MET A 281 21.79 -10.49 -5.18
CA MET A 281 21.31 -11.55 -6.07
C MET A 281 19.95 -11.16 -6.69
N PRO A 282 19.88 -10.09 -7.51
CA PRO A 282 18.62 -9.64 -8.10
C PRO A 282 17.96 -10.77 -8.87
N PHE A 283 16.65 -10.93 -8.66
CA PHE A 283 15.87 -12.03 -9.25
C PHE A 283 15.22 -11.58 -10.55
N VAL A 284 15.66 -12.14 -11.67
CA VAL A 284 15.03 -12.00 -12.98
C VAL A 284 14.41 -13.34 -13.34
N GLY A 285 13.12 -13.36 -13.68
CA GLY A 285 12.44 -14.61 -14.01
C GLY A 285 11.03 -14.70 -13.45
N MET A 286 10.51 -15.92 -13.36
CA MET A 286 9.21 -16.22 -12.75
C MET A 286 9.43 -16.65 -11.28
N LEU A 287 8.96 -15.82 -10.35
CA LEU A 287 8.90 -16.18 -8.93
C LEU A 287 7.55 -16.84 -8.66
N PHE A 288 7.57 -18.11 -8.33
CA PHE A 288 6.38 -18.83 -7.87
C PHE A 288 6.42 -18.97 -6.36
N THR A 289 5.43 -18.42 -5.69
CA THR A 289 5.28 -18.45 -4.24
C THR A 289 4.09 -19.30 -3.87
N GLY A 290 4.34 -20.40 -3.16
CA GLY A 290 3.30 -21.18 -2.48
C GLY A 290 2.92 -20.49 -1.18
N VAL A 291 1.66 -20.11 -1.03
CA VAL A 291 1.15 -19.34 0.11
C VAL A 291 0.04 -20.11 0.81
N MET A 292 0.06 -20.12 2.14
CA MET A 292 -1.07 -20.57 2.97
C MET A 292 -1.83 -19.35 3.46
N LEU A 293 -3.11 -19.25 3.16
CA LEU A 293 -4.02 -18.25 3.70
C LEU A 293 -4.44 -18.68 5.09
N THR A 294 -3.77 -18.17 6.11
CA THR A 294 -4.05 -18.48 7.52
C THR A 294 -5.00 -17.44 8.14
N PRO A 295 -5.62 -17.73 9.30
CA PRO A 295 -6.42 -16.73 10.02
C PRO A 295 -5.65 -15.46 10.45
N THR A 296 -4.31 -15.52 10.46
CA THR A 296 -3.43 -14.38 10.80
C THR A 296 -2.79 -13.72 9.58
N GLY A 297 -3.29 -13.99 8.38
CA GLY A 297 -2.78 -13.47 7.11
C GLY A 297 -2.02 -14.50 6.28
N PRO A 298 -1.55 -14.12 5.08
CA PRO A 298 -0.85 -14.99 4.17
C PRO A 298 0.56 -15.32 4.68
N LYS A 299 0.95 -16.61 4.64
CA LYS A 299 2.30 -17.09 5.01
C LYS A 299 2.91 -17.92 3.88
N VAL A 300 4.18 -17.70 3.60
CA VAL A 300 4.91 -18.46 2.56
C VAL A 300 5.16 -19.90 3.03
N LEU A 301 4.79 -20.85 2.18
CA LEU A 301 5.10 -22.26 2.33
C LEU A 301 6.47 -22.60 1.71
N GLU A 302 6.67 -22.15 0.47
CA GLU A 302 7.89 -22.36 -0.31
C GLU A 302 7.98 -21.39 -1.49
N TYR A 303 9.18 -21.23 -2.04
CA TYR A 303 9.41 -20.57 -3.31
C TYR A 303 9.84 -21.58 -4.36
N ASN A 304 9.38 -21.37 -5.61
CA ASN A 304 9.95 -21.94 -6.79
C ASN A 304 10.43 -20.80 -7.70
N VAL A 305 11.55 -20.99 -8.40
CA VAL A 305 12.22 -19.93 -9.17
C VAL A 305 11.98 -20.06 -10.67
N ARG A 306 10.85 -20.62 -11.02
CA ARG A 306 10.45 -20.98 -12.39
C ARG A 306 8.93 -20.98 -12.52
N PHE A 307 8.46 -21.09 -13.76
CA PHE A 307 7.05 -21.32 -14.02
C PHE A 307 6.52 -22.60 -13.33
N GLY A 308 5.29 -22.55 -12.84
CA GLY A 308 4.57 -23.70 -12.26
C GLY A 308 4.13 -24.70 -13.32
N ASP A 309 3.86 -25.93 -12.92
CA ASP A 309 3.30 -27.02 -13.75
C ASP A 309 2.37 -27.85 -12.85
N PRO A 310 1.01 -27.67 -12.94
CA PRO A 310 0.26 -27.22 -14.12
C PRO A 310 -0.26 -25.76 -14.12
N GLU A 311 0.20 -24.88 -13.24
CA GLU A 311 -0.32 -23.50 -13.15
C GLU A 311 -0.15 -22.72 -14.46
N THR A 312 0.99 -22.93 -15.15
CA THR A 312 1.30 -22.21 -16.39
C THR A 312 0.31 -22.54 -17.50
N GLU A 313 -0.16 -23.76 -17.59
CA GLU A 313 -1.13 -24.20 -18.59
C GLU A 313 -2.47 -23.45 -18.46
N ALA A 314 -2.91 -23.19 -17.22
CA ALA A 314 -4.11 -22.40 -16.94
C ALA A 314 -3.86 -20.90 -17.14
N LEU A 315 -2.78 -20.35 -16.57
CA LEU A 315 -2.50 -18.92 -16.56
C LEU A 315 -2.18 -18.37 -17.94
N MET A 316 -1.47 -19.14 -18.79
CA MET A 316 -1.18 -18.72 -20.18
C MET A 316 -2.45 -18.71 -21.05
N ALA A 317 -3.43 -19.56 -20.76
CA ALA A 317 -4.73 -19.53 -21.44
C ALA A 317 -5.58 -18.31 -21.04
N LEU A 318 -5.38 -17.80 -19.83
CA LEU A 318 -6.03 -16.59 -19.32
C LEU A 318 -5.32 -15.29 -19.70
N LEU A 319 -4.06 -15.33 -20.15
CA LEU A 319 -3.37 -14.11 -20.57
C LEU A 319 -4.09 -13.49 -21.76
N SER A 320 -4.48 -12.20 -21.65
CA SER A 320 -5.22 -11.48 -22.69
C SER A 320 -4.48 -11.49 -24.04
N ASP A 321 -5.21 -11.41 -25.12
CA ASP A 321 -4.62 -11.28 -26.47
C ASP A 321 -3.97 -9.90 -26.68
N SER A 322 -4.33 -8.90 -25.86
CA SER A 322 -3.67 -7.58 -25.81
C SER A 322 -2.31 -7.61 -25.09
N THR A 323 -2.05 -8.66 -24.32
CA THR A 323 -0.80 -8.83 -23.56
C THR A 323 0.15 -9.79 -24.27
N ASP A 324 1.25 -9.26 -24.81
CA ASP A 324 2.27 -10.06 -25.50
C ASP A 324 3.25 -10.66 -24.49
N LEU A 325 3.25 -12.00 -24.32
CA LEU A 325 4.16 -12.69 -23.41
C LEU A 325 5.63 -12.45 -23.78
N ALA A 326 5.96 -12.37 -25.07
CA ALA A 326 7.34 -12.09 -25.49
C ALA A 326 7.83 -10.72 -25.02
N GLU A 327 6.94 -9.72 -25.05
CA GLU A 327 7.25 -8.38 -24.53
C GLU A 327 7.48 -8.38 -23.02
N ILE A 328 6.68 -9.12 -22.26
CA ILE A 328 6.89 -9.23 -20.79
C ILE A 328 8.25 -9.85 -20.49
N LEU A 329 8.61 -10.94 -21.18
CA LEU A 329 9.87 -11.64 -20.97
C LEU A 329 11.08 -10.75 -21.31
N LEU A 330 10.98 -9.98 -22.41
CA LEU A 330 11.97 -8.97 -22.78
C LEU A 330 12.08 -7.90 -21.71
N ALA A 331 10.96 -7.33 -21.28
CA ALA A 331 10.94 -6.29 -20.26
C ALA A 331 11.61 -6.76 -18.95
N CYS A 332 11.45 -8.04 -18.60
CA CYS A 332 12.13 -8.60 -17.43
C CYS A 332 13.65 -8.62 -17.59
N VAL A 333 14.16 -9.10 -18.72
CA VAL A 333 15.62 -9.18 -18.95
C VAL A 333 16.25 -7.82 -19.20
N GLU A 334 15.50 -6.87 -19.74
CA GLU A 334 15.89 -5.47 -19.98
C GLU A 334 15.68 -4.55 -18.76
N ARG A 335 15.03 -5.04 -17.67
CA ARG A 335 14.76 -4.29 -16.43
C ARG A 335 13.86 -3.06 -16.64
N ARG A 336 12.79 -3.24 -17.39
CA ARG A 336 11.76 -2.22 -17.67
C ARG A 336 10.34 -2.75 -17.46
N LEU A 337 10.18 -3.71 -16.54
CA LEU A 337 8.89 -4.35 -16.26
C LEU A 337 7.85 -3.36 -15.74
N ASP A 338 8.27 -2.26 -15.13
CA ASP A 338 7.44 -1.12 -14.71
C ASP A 338 6.73 -0.40 -15.88
N CYS A 339 7.21 -0.59 -17.13
CA CYS A 339 6.59 -0.06 -18.34
C CYS A 339 5.52 -1.00 -18.94
N ILE A 340 5.29 -2.17 -18.35
CA ILE A 340 4.38 -3.20 -18.87
C ILE A 340 3.04 -3.16 -18.15
N THR A 341 1.95 -3.20 -18.93
CA THR A 341 0.61 -3.44 -18.41
C THR A 341 0.25 -4.92 -18.63
N LEU A 342 -0.02 -5.64 -17.55
CA LEU A 342 -0.44 -7.03 -17.57
C LEU A 342 -1.97 -7.10 -17.55
N GLU A 343 -2.57 -7.56 -18.63
CA GLU A 343 -4.02 -7.75 -18.73
C GLU A 343 -4.36 -9.22 -18.83
N MET A 344 -5.35 -9.65 -18.06
CA MET A 344 -5.89 -11.01 -18.05
C MET A 344 -7.30 -11.02 -18.65
N LYS A 345 -7.70 -12.14 -19.26
CA LYS A 345 -9.09 -12.35 -19.68
C LYS A 345 -9.99 -12.39 -18.45
N LYS A 346 -11.20 -11.84 -18.55
CA LYS A 346 -12.23 -11.92 -17.50
C LYS A 346 -12.93 -13.27 -17.54
N GLU A 347 -12.15 -14.33 -17.44
CA GLU A 347 -12.57 -15.74 -17.54
C GLU A 347 -11.90 -16.54 -16.43
N PHE A 348 -12.34 -17.79 -16.29
CA PHE A 348 -11.72 -18.81 -15.45
C PHE A 348 -11.08 -19.87 -16.33
N ALA A 349 -9.95 -20.40 -15.89
CA ALA A 349 -9.32 -21.56 -16.50
C ALA A 349 -9.34 -22.76 -15.55
N VAL A 350 -9.54 -23.95 -16.12
CA VAL A 350 -9.39 -25.23 -15.41
C VAL A 350 -8.51 -26.12 -16.24
N THR A 351 -7.47 -26.68 -15.62
CA THR A 351 -6.57 -27.66 -16.23
C THR A 351 -6.70 -29.00 -15.51
N VAL A 352 -6.95 -30.05 -16.24
CA VAL A 352 -7.00 -31.43 -15.75
C VAL A 352 -5.80 -32.21 -16.28
N ILE A 353 -5.03 -32.83 -15.39
CA ILE A 353 -3.86 -33.64 -15.75
C ILE A 353 -4.30 -35.10 -16.02
N LEU A 354 -3.93 -35.61 -17.21
CA LEU A 354 -4.07 -36.99 -17.58
C LEU A 354 -2.75 -37.71 -17.32
N ALA A 355 -2.80 -38.71 -16.44
CA ALA A 355 -1.63 -39.45 -15.98
C ALA A 355 -1.64 -40.91 -16.40
N SER A 356 -0.46 -41.53 -16.48
CA SER A 356 -0.30 -42.95 -16.67
C SER A 356 -0.70 -43.74 -15.42
N LYS A 357 -1.37 -44.87 -15.58
CA LYS A 357 -1.71 -45.80 -14.49
C LYS A 357 -0.47 -46.15 -13.66
N GLY A 358 -0.55 -45.97 -12.36
CA GLY A 358 0.55 -46.22 -11.42
C GLY A 358 1.32 -44.98 -10.99
N TYR A 359 1.18 -43.85 -11.67
CA TYR A 359 1.76 -42.59 -11.25
C TYR A 359 1.23 -42.15 -9.86
N PRO A 360 2.06 -41.63 -8.92
CA PRO A 360 3.48 -41.22 -9.05
C PRO A 360 4.51 -42.35 -8.84
N GLY A 361 4.07 -43.62 -8.73
CA GLY A 361 4.95 -44.78 -8.70
C GLY A 361 5.41 -45.21 -10.11
N ALA A 362 5.68 -46.51 -10.29
CA ALA A 362 6.09 -47.06 -11.56
C ALA A 362 4.89 -47.10 -12.55
N TYR A 363 5.13 -46.72 -13.79
CA TYR A 363 4.10 -46.64 -14.85
C TYR A 363 4.62 -47.14 -16.20
N PRO A 364 3.73 -47.71 -17.07
CA PRO A 364 4.09 -48.12 -18.41
C PRO A 364 4.32 -46.96 -19.35
N LYS A 365 5.16 -47.09 -20.35
CA LYS A 365 5.46 -46.10 -21.41
C LYS A 365 5.22 -46.70 -22.78
N GLY A 366 5.12 -45.84 -23.83
CA GLY A 366 4.98 -46.24 -25.21
C GLY A 366 3.55 -46.58 -25.61
N ILE A 367 2.54 -46.16 -24.85
CA ILE A 367 1.12 -46.36 -25.14
C ILE A 367 0.65 -45.30 -26.13
N GLU A 368 0.01 -45.68 -27.25
CA GLU A 368 -0.50 -44.75 -28.25
C GLU A 368 -1.58 -43.82 -27.69
N ILE A 369 -1.47 -42.52 -27.97
CA ILE A 369 -2.39 -41.48 -27.55
C ILE A 369 -3.25 -41.08 -28.73
N LYS A 370 -4.56 -41.02 -28.55
CA LYS A 370 -5.52 -40.53 -29.53
C LYS A 370 -6.21 -39.29 -28.99
N ILE A 371 -6.22 -38.24 -29.80
CA ILE A 371 -6.91 -36.98 -29.48
C ILE A 371 -7.96 -36.77 -30.61
N GLY A 372 -9.22 -36.69 -30.21
CA GLY A 372 -10.33 -36.36 -31.08
C GLY A 372 -10.50 -34.87 -31.34
N THR A 373 -11.62 -34.46 -31.89
CA THR A 373 -11.95 -33.04 -32.11
C THR A 373 -12.25 -32.40 -30.74
N LEU A 374 -11.47 -31.38 -30.39
CA LEU A 374 -11.65 -30.66 -29.14
C LEU A 374 -12.80 -29.64 -29.26
N PRO A 375 -13.55 -29.36 -28.20
CA PRO A 375 -14.45 -28.20 -28.11
C PRO A 375 -13.70 -26.87 -28.25
N ASP A 376 -14.42 -25.82 -28.64
CA ASP A 376 -13.88 -24.46 -28.62
C ASP A 376 -13.42 -24.08 -27.19
N ASN A 377 -12.37 -23.27 -27.10
CA ASN A 377 -11.74 -22.83 -25.85
C ASN A 377 -11.12 -23.96 -24.99
N VAL A 378 -10.85 -25.12 -25.61
CA VAL A 378 -10.12 -26.22 -24.99
C VAL A 378 -8.79 -26.45 -25.68
N ASN A 379 -7.71 -26.46 -24.90
CA ASN A 379 -6.35 -26.76 -25.35
C ASN A 379 -5.83 -28.04 -24.69
N VAL A 380 -5.02 -28.82 -25.42
CA VAL A 380 -4.31 -29.98 -24.87
C VAL A 380 -2.81 -29.73 -24.97
N PHE A 381 -2.17 -29.62 -23.81
CA PHE A 381 -0.72 -29.49 -23.73
C PHE A 381 -0.07 -30.84 -23.45
N HIS A 382 0.94 -31.17 -24.25
CA HIS A 382 1.70 -32.40 -24.11
C HIS A 382 2.76 -32.22 -23.00
N ALA A 383 2.87 -33.21 -22.13
CA ALA A 383 3.91 -33.31 -21.10
C ALA A 383 4.74 -34.58 -21.32
N GLY A 384 4.46 -35.62 -20.59
CA GLY A 384 5.16 -36.89 -20.72
C GLY A 384 4.80 -37.67 -21.99
N THR A 385 5.09 -37.11 -23.15
CA THR A 385 4.81 -37.72 -24.46
C THR A 385 6.04 -37.75 -25.36
N THR A 386 6.11 -38.66 -26.30
CA THR A 386 7.13 -38.70 -27.36
C THR A 386 6.53 -39.19 -28.67
N ILE A 387 7.28 -39.03 -29.75
CA ILE A 387 6.90 -39.59 -31.07
C ILE A 387 7.65 -40.90 -31.27
N LYS A 388 6.93 -41.98 -31.50
CA LYS A 388 7.48 -43.29 -31.88
C LYS A 388 6.73 -43.84 -33.07
N ASP A 389 7.47 -44.23 -34.10
CA ASP A 389 6.90 -44.77 -35.36
C ASP A 389 5.80 -43.85 -35.99
N GLY A 390 5.99 -42.51 -35.90
CA GLY A 390 5.07 -41.50 -36.40
C GLY A 390 3.80 -41.31 -35.56
N LYS A 391 3.70 -41.97 -34.39
CA LYS A 391 2.59 -41.82 -33.44
C LYS A 391 3.03 -41.18 -32.17
N VAL A 392 2.13 -40.39 -31.57
CA VAL A 392 2.33 -39.84 -30.23
C VAL A 392 2.06 -40.94 -29.20
N VAL A 393 3.01 -41.17 -28.30
CA VAL A 393 2.93 -42.20 -27.24
C VAL A 393 3.30 -41.64 -25.88
N THR A 394 2.87 -42.33 -24.81
CA THR A 394 3.21 -41.97 -23.44
C THR A 394 4.69 -42.18 -23.18
N ALA A 395 5.34 -41.23 -22.50
CA ALA A 395 6.74 -41.25 -22.10
C ALA A 395 6.99 -40.91 -20.61
N GLY A 396 5.99 -40.31 -19.95
CA GLY A 396 6.08 -39.84 -18.57
C GLY A 396 4.87 -40.18 -17.71
N GLY A 397 4.90 -39.81 -16.45
CA GLY A 397 3.83 -40.04 -15.48
C GLY A 397 2.62 -39.13 -15.72
N ARG A 398 2.83 -37.80 -15.70
CA ARG A 398 1.86 -36.83 -16.22
C ARG A 398 2.05 -36.76 -17.73
N VAL A 399 1.00 -37.10 -18.47
CA VAL A 399 1.07 -37.32 -19.93
C VAL A 399 0.59 -36.11 -20.70
N LEU A 400 -0.60 -35.60 -20.38
CA LEU A 400 -1.23 -34.46 -21.02
C LEU A 400 -1.90 -33.57 -19.98
N ALA A 401 -2.04 -32.27 -20.29
CA ALA A 401 -2.83 -31.30 -19.55
C ALA A 401 -3.96 -30.78 -20.45
N VAL A 402 -5.20 -30.99 -20.04
CA VAL A 402 -6.39 -30.50 -20.75
C VAL A 402 -6.86 -29.23 -20.07
N THR A 403 -6.74 -28.09 -20.76
CA THR A 403 -7.06 -26.75 -20.23
C THR A 403 -8.26 -26.18 -20.98
N ALA A 404 -9.23 -25.67 -20.24
CA ALA A 404 -10.39 -24.97 -20.81
C ALA A 404 -10.56 -23.60 -20.14
N THR A 405 -11.04 -22.60 -20.91
CA THR A 405 -11.44 -21.29 -20.38
C THR A 405 -12.92 -21.02 -20.60
N ALA A 406 -13.56 -20.32 -19.64
CA ALA A 406 -14.96 -19.92 -19.74
C ALA A 406 -15.26 -18.74 -18.79
N PRO A 407 -16.41 -18.04 -19.00
CA PRO A 407 -16.81 -16.91 -18.13
C PRO A 407 -17.11 -17.28 -16.67
N SER A 408 -17.30 -18.56 -16.34
CA SER A 408 -17.47 -19.04 -14.97
C SER A 408 -16.64 -20.29 -14.71
N LEU A 409 -16.19 -20.48 -13.47
CA LEU A 409 -15.39 -21.64 -13.07
C LEU A 409 -16.12 -22.96 -13.33
N LYS A 410 -17.42 -23.01 -13.08
CA LYS A 410 -18.24 -24.20 -13.32
C LYS A 410 -18.28 -24.58 -14.80
N GLU A 411 -18.37 -23.59 -15.69
CA GLU A 411 -18.38 -23.82 -17.12
C GLU A 411 -16.99 -24.21 -17.62
N ALA A 412 -15.92 -23.57 -17.14
CA ALA A 412 -14.53 -23.93 -17.45
C ALA A 412 -14.25 -25.38 -17.05
N GLN A 413 -14.67 -25.79 -15.84
CA GLN A 413 -14.57 -27.16 -15.37
C GLN A 413 -15.32 -28.13 -16.30
N ARG A 414 -16.57 -27.85 -16.63
CA ARG A 414 -17.38 -28.69 -17.54
C ARG A 414 -16.74 -28.84 -18.90
N LEU A 415 -16.16 -27.76 -19.45
CA LEU A 415 -15.47 -27.78 -20.74
C LEU A 415 -14.16 -28.55 -20.67
N ALA A 416 -13.37 -28.41 -19.59
CA ALA A 416 -12.15 -29.18 -19.40
C ALA A 416 -12.44 -30.70 -19.42
N TYR A 417 -13.45 -31.15 -18.68
CA TYR A 417 -13.83 -32.57 -18.69
C TYR A 417 -14.41 -33.03 -20.03
N LYS A 418 -15.12 -32.21 -20.78
CA LYS A 418 -15.48 -32.52 -22.18
C LYS A 418 -14.25 -32.69 -23.07
N GLY A 419 -13.22 -31.89 -22.84
CA GLY A 419 -11.92 -32.04 -23.49
C GLY A 419 -11.22 -33.35 -23.09
N VAL A 420 -11.29 -33.74 -21.83
CA VAL A 420 -10.80 -35.04 -21.36
C VAL A 420 -11.45 -36.21 -22.09
N ASP A 421 -12.76 -36.13 -22.29
CA ASP A 421 -13.51 -37.19 -23.02
C ASP A 421 -13.06 -37.33 -24.49
N CYS A 422 -12.42 -36.32 -25.07
CA CYS A 422 -11.85 -36.36 -26.43
C CYS A 422 -10.46 -37.02 -26.49
N VAL A 423 -9.85 -37.32 -25.35
CA VAL A 423 -8.49 -37.92 -25.27
C VAL A 423 -8.57 -39.34 -24.77
N HIS A 424 -7.81 -40.23 -25.39
CA HIS A 424 -7.77 -41.62 -24.97
C HIS A 424 -6.38 -42.23 -25.14
N PHE A 425 -5.92 -42.93 -24.08
CA PHE A 425 -4.84 -43.89 -24.11
C PHE A 425 -5.08 -44.99 -23.05
N ASP A 426 -4.59 -46.16 -23.26
CA ASP A 426 -4.82 -47.29 -22.35
C ASP A 426 -4.17 -47.03 -20.97
N GLY A 427 -4.93 -47.26 -19.91
CA GLY A 427 -4.48 -46.98 -18.55
C GLY A 427 -4.45 -45.47 -18.19
N MET A 428 -5.18 -44.63 -18.90
CA MET A 428 -5.34 -43.20 -18.53
C MET A 428 -6.03 -43.06 -17.17
N THR A 429 -5.45 -42.23 -16.30
CA THR A 429 -6.02 -41.86 -15.01
C THR A 429 -6.03 -40.33 -14.83
N TYR A 430 -7.05 -39.80 -14.17
CA TYR A 430 -7.17 -38.37 -13.85
C TYR A 430 -8.14 -38.20 -12.68
N ARG A 431 -8.07 -37.04 -12.02
CA ARG A 431 -9.03 -36.66 -10.98
C ARG A 431 -10.30 -36.08 -11.62
N LYS A 432 -11.47 -36.47 -11.08
CA LYS A 432 -12.79 -35.99 -11.56
C LYS A 432 -13.30 -34.79 -10.77
N ASP A 433 -12.56 -34.34 -9.77
CA ASP A 433 -12.96 -33.32 -8.79
C ASP A 433 -12.11 -32.05 -8.84
N ILE A 434 -11.35 -31.79 -9.92
CA ILE A 434 -10.55 -30.55 -10.05
C ILE A 434 -11.46 -29.34 -9.94
N GLY A 435 -11.13 -28.44 -9.01
CA GLY A 435 -11.93 -27.27 -8.67
C GLY A 435 -12.95 -27.48 -7.54
N TYR A 436 -13.08 -28.69 -6.98
CA TYR A 436 -14.10 -29.00 -5.97
C TYR A 436 -14.04 -28.07 -4.73
N LYS A 437 -12.83 -27.65 -4.32
CA LYS A 437 -12.64 -26.75 -3.17
C LYS A 437 -13.40 -25.44 -3.33
N ALA A 438 -13.36 -24.86 -4.53
CA ALA A 438 -14.08 -23.63 -4.82
C ALA A 438 -15.62 -23.79 -4.74
N PHE A 439 -16.14 -24.99 -5.00
CA PHE A 439 -17.58 -25.25 -4.93
C PHE A 439 -18.07 -25.63 -3.52
N LEU A 440 -17.25 -26.29 -2.70
CA LEU A 440 -17.57 -26.57 -1.30
C LEU A 440 -17.72 -25.28 -0.49
N GLU A 441 -16.96 -24.25 -0.79
CA GLU A 441 -17.10 -22.94 -0.17
C GLU A 441 -18.38 -22.21 -0.57
N ALA A 442 -18.79 -22.38 -1.83
CA ALA A 442 -20.04 -21.80 -2.32
C ALA A 442 -21.28 -22.42 -1.66
N GLU A 443 -21.21 -23.68 -1.21
CA GLU A 443 -22.32 -24.38 -0.55
C GLU A 443 -22.37 -24.16 0.97
N SER A 444 -21.25 -23.77 1.59
CA SER A 444 -21.12 -23.72 3.06
C SER A 444 -21.39 -22.35 3.70
N LYS A 445 -21.57 -21.27 2.92
CA LYS A 445 -22.00 -19.95 3.41
C LYS A 445 -22.99 -19.33 2.42
N PRO A 446 -24.11 -18.70 2.91
CA PRO A 446 -24.65 -17.59 2.16
C PRO A 446 -23.51 -16.57 2.07
N VAL A 447 -22.98 -16.34 0.88
CA VAL A 447 -21.98 -15.31 0.65
C VAL A 447 -22.68 -14.00 0.95
N GLU A 448 -22.48 -13.44 2.16
CA GLU A 448 -22.57 -12.00 2.31
C GLU A 448 -21.59 -11.45 1.27
N SER A 449 -22.14 -10.81 0.25
CA SER A 449 -21.30 -10.10 -0.70
C SER A 449 -20.55 -9.07 0.10
N PHE A 450 -19.23 -9.22 0.23
CA PHE A 450 -18.40 -8.16 0.80
C PHE A 450 -18.59 -6.94 -0.08
N THR A 451 -19.30 -5.98 0.48
CA THR A 451 -19.49 -4.65 -0.12
C THR A 451 -18.62 -3.68 0.65
N TYR A 452 -18.33 -2.55 0.07
CA TYR A 452 -17.69 -1.45 0.79
C TYR A 452 -18.44 -1.13 2.08
N ALA A 453 -19.79 -1.27 2.05
CA ALA A 453 -20.66 -1.11 3.22
C ALA A 453 -20.41 -2.17 4.31
N SER A 454 -20.15 -3.43 3.94
CA SER A 454 -19.79 -4.48 4.92
C SER A 454 -18.39 -4.32 5.50
N ALA A 455 -17.51 -3.60 4.80
CA ALA A 455 -16.20 -3.19 5.30
C ALA A 455 -16.24 -1.91 6.15
N GLY A 456 -17.44 -1.33 6.36
CA GLY A 456 -17.64 -0.15 7.20
C GLY A 456 -17.61 1.18 6.44
N VAL A 457 -17.53 1.18 5.10
CA VAL A 457 -17.50 2.39 4.25
C VAL A 457 -18.80 2.48 3.44
N SER A 458 -19.50 3.61 3.51
CA SER A 458 -20.76 3.83 2.80
C SER A 458 -20.64 4.84 1.67
N ILE A 459 -20.56 4.36 0.43
CA ILE A 459 -20.59 5.22 -0.77
C ILE A 459 -21.87 6.08 -0.80
N ASP A 460 -23.01 5.54 -0.38
CA ASP A 460 -24.30 6.26 -0.35
C ASP A 460 -24.27 7.40 0.66
N ALA A 461 -23.69 7.18 1.86
CA ALA A 461 -23.49 8.24 2.86
C ALA A 461 -22.55 9.33 2.35
N GLY A 462 -21.45 8.97 1.67
CA GLY A 462 -20.56 9.92 1.02
C GLY A 462 -21.28 10.77 -0.04
N ASN A 463 -22.08 10.15 -0.90
CA ASN A 463 -22.86 10.84 -1.91
C ASN A 463 -23.94 11.77 -1.29
N ASP A 464 -24.60 11.34 -0.21
CA ASP A 464 -25.58 12.16 0.53
C ASP A 464 -24.89 13.38 1.16
N LEU A 465 -23.72 13.19 1.79
CA LEU A 465 -22.93 14.30 2.30
C LEU A 465 -22.59 15.31 1.20
N VAL A 466 -22.03 14.86 0.07
CA VAL A 466 -21.68 15.72 -1.07
C VAL A 466 -22.89 16.52 -1.55
N ASN A 467 -24.07 15.92 -1.64
CA ASN A 467 -25.28 16.60 -2.05
C ASN A 467 -25.72 17.68 -1.05
N ARG A 468 -25.58 17.41 0.25
CA ARG A 468 -25.92 18.37 1.33
C ARG A 468 -24.96 19.55 1.38
N ILE A 469 -23.66 19.32 1.15
CA ILE A 469 -22.66 20.39 1.24
C ILE A 469 -22.54 21.26 -0.02
N LYS A 470 -22.95 20.79 -1.20
CA LYS A 470 -22.92 21.57 -2.46
C LYS A 470 -23.50 23.01 -2.34
N PRO A 471 -24.71 23.24 -1.79
CA PRO A 471 -25.24 24.59 -1.63
C PRO A 471 -24.44 25.41 -0.61
N ILE A 472 -23.92 24.79 0.45
CA ILE A 472 -23.13 25.42 1.50
C ILE A 472 -21.82 25.93 0.92
N VAL A 473 -21.11 25.09 0.17
CA VAL A 473 -19.85 25.44 -0.49
C VAL A 473 -20.05 26.51 -1.55
N LYS A 474 -21.14 26.43 -2.31
CA LYS A 474 -21.47 27.45 -3.31
C LYS A 474 -21.65 28.86 -2.70
N ALA A 475 -22.07 28.97 -1.45
CA ALA A 475 -22.21 30.24 -0.75
C ALA A 475 -20.87 30.94 -0.46
N THR A 476 -19.75 30.24 -0.50
CA THR A 476 -18.38 30.76 -0.28
C THR A 476 -17.73 31.33 -1.55
N LYS A 477 -18.39 31.28 -2.70
CA LYS A 477 -17.85 31.79 -3.98
C LYS A 477 -17.36 33.21 -3.88
N ARG A 478 -16.21 33.47 -4.49
CA ARG A 478 -15.59 34.78 -4.64
C ARG A 478 -15.03 34.96 -6.06
N ILE A 479 -14.62 36.18 -6.40
CA ILE A 479 -13.96 36.49 -7.68
C ILE A 479 -12.66 35.69 -7.74
N GLY A 480 -12.43 34.99 -8.87
CA GLY A 480 -11.30 34.11 -9.12
C GLY A 480 -11.59 32.61 -8.85
N SER A 481 -12.64 32.26 -8.08
CA SER A 481 -13.04 30.89 -7.81
C SER A 481 -14.24 30.51 -8.69
N ASP A 482 -14.02 29.61 -9.66
CA ASP A 482 -15.06 29.03 -10.52
C ASP A 482 -15.31 27.55 -10.28
N SER A 483 -14.78 27.01 -9.20
CA SER A 483 -14.84 25.57 -8.92
C SER A 483 -16.27 25.08 -8.68
N VAL A 484 -16.61 24.03 -9.40
CA VAL A 484 -17.79 23.20 -9.14
C VAL A 484 -17.29 21.98 -8.38
N ILE A 485 -17.84 21.71 -7.20
CA ILE A 485 -17.51 20.47 -6.44
C ILE A 485 -17.88 19.26 -7.30
N GLY A 486 -16.92 18.32 -7.41
CA GLY A 486 -17.03 17.08 -8.18
C GLY A 486 -15.98 16.94 -9.28
N GLY A 487 -15.08 17.94 -9.43
CA GLY A 487 -13.86 17.82 -10.22
C GLY A 487 -12.68 17.28 -9.40
N PHE A 488 -11.59 16.90 -10.06
CA PHE A 488 -10.38 16.42 -9.41
C PHE A 488 -9.56 17.50 -8.67
N GLY A 489 -9.86 18.79 -8.87
CA GLY A 489 -9.14 19.89 -8.22
C GLY A 489 -9.91 21.19 -8.30
N GLY A 490 -9.65 22.09 -7.33
CA GLY A 490 -10.17 23.46 -7.31
C GLY A 490 -9.27 24.42 -8.11
N LEU A 491 -9.86 25.22 -8.97
CA LEU A 491 -9.16 26.24 -9.74
C LEU A 491 -9.35 27.62 -9.11
N PHE A 492 -8.31 28.46 -9.15
CA PHE A 492 -8.38 29.85 -8.74
C PHE A 492 -7.60 30.76 -9.70
N ASP A 493 -8.24 31.81 -10.21
CA ASP A 493 -7.65 32.77 -11.13
C ASP A 493 -7.17 34.01 -10.38
N LEU A 494 -5.88 34.11 -10.14
CA LEU A 494 -5.22 35.24 -9.46
C LEU A 494 -5.37 36.54 -10.21
N LYS A 495 -5.35 36.50 -11.54
CA LYS A 495 -5.49 37.71 -12.37
C LYS A 495 -6.91 38.24 -12.29
N ALA A 496 -7.91 37.37 -12.33
CA ALA A 496 -9.31 37.77 -12.13
C ALA A 496 -9.53 38.37 -10.73
N ALA A 497 -8.80 37.87 -9.70
CA ALA A 497 -8.83 38.39 -8.34
C ALA A 497 -8.09 39.72 -8.17
N GLY A 498 -7.40 40.25 -9.23
CA GLY A 498 -6.81 41.58 -9.26
C GLY A 498 -5.33 41.66 -8.88
N PHE A 499 -4.65 40.50 -8.68
CA PHE A 499 -3.23 40.48 -8.36
C PHE A 499 -2.35 40.74 -9.59
N LYS A 500 -1.21 41.46 -9.37
CA LYS A 500 -0.25 41.87 -10.41
C LYS A 500 1.08 41.13 -10.33
N ASP A 501 1.72 41.08 -9.16
CA ASP A 501 2.97 40.37 -8.88
C ASP A 501 2.86 39.61 -7.55
N PRO A 502 1.92 38.64 -7.47
CA PRO A 502 1.64 37.95 -6.23
C PRO A 502 2.70 36.94 -5.83
N ILE A 503 2.96 36.87 -4.53
CA ILE A 503 3.57 35.70 -3.86
C ILE A 503 2.45 34.86 -3.28
N ILE A 504 2.48 33.54 -3.59
CA ILE A 504 1.54 32.57 -2.99
C ILE A 504 2.01 32.20 -1.60
N VAL A 505 1.09 32.26 -0.65
CA VAL A 505 1.29 31.81 0.73
C VAL A 505 0.31 30.68 1.02
N SER A 506 0.80 29.60 1.61
CA SER A 506 -0.03 28.45 1.98
C SER A 506 0.23 28.04 3.41
N GLY A 507 -0.79 27.56 4.09
CA GLY A 507 -0.72 27.02 5.44
C GLY A 507 -1.65 25.84 5.60
N THR A 508 -1.27 24.90 6.47
CA THR A 508 -2.12 23.78 6.84
C THR A 508 -2.14 23.67 8.34
N ASP A 509 -3.29 23.44 8.92
CA ASP A 509 -3.46 23.24 10.37
C ASP A 509 -4.67 22.34 10.64
N GLY A 510 -4.77 21.84 11.87
CA GLY A 510 -5.92 21.13 12.41
C GLY A 510 -6.59 21.91 13.53
N VAL A 511 -7.61 21.34 14.15
CA VAL A 511 -8.27 21.92 15.34
C VAL A 511 -7.63 21.39 16.63
N GLY A 512 -6.96 20.25 16.56
CA GLY A 512 -6.35 19.60 17.70
C GLY A 512 -7.37 19.02 18.70
N THR A 513 -6.97 18.91 19.97
CA THR A 513 -7.76 18.18 20.97
C THR A 513 -9.03 18.90 21.46
N LYS A 514 -9.34 20.11 20.97
CA LYS A 514 -10.66 20.76 21.07
C LYS A 514 -11.76 19.87 20.47
N LEU A 515 -11.44 19.08 19.40
CA LEU A 515 -12.35 18.12 18.80
C LEU A 515 -12.94 17.14 19.81
N LYS A 516 -12.17 16.72 20.82
CA LYS A 516 -12.68 15.80 21.86
C LYS A 516 -13.77 16.42 22.71
N ILE A 517 -13.76 17.73 22.90
CA ILE A 517 -14.84 18.42 23.60
C ILE A 517 -16.08 18.48 22.70
N ALA A 518 -15.92 18.78 21.42
CA ALA A 518 -17.01 18.79 20.44
C ALA A 518 -17.71 17.40 20.37
N GLN A 519 -16.92 16.33 20.31
CA GLN A 519 -17.39 14.94 20.29
C GLN A 519 -18.13 14.57 21.57
N GLN A 520 -17.58 14.92 22.75
CA GLN A 520 -18.20 14.61 24.05
C GLN A 520 -19.43 15.45 24.36
N TYR A 521 -19.46 16.69 23.90
CA TYR A 521 -20.56 17.63 24.12
C TYR A 521 -21.66 17.53 23.06
N GLY A 522 -21.35 16.93 21.89
CA GLY A 522 -22.27 16.75 20.77
C GLY A 522 -22.56 18.04 19.99
N LYS A 523 -21.58 18.97 19.88
CA LYS A 523 -21.69 20.22 19.13
C LYS A 523 -20.55 20.35 18.13
N HIS A 524 -20.88 20.33 16.84
CA HIS A 524 -19.90 20.21 15.75
C HIS A 524 -19.86 21.41 14.80
N ASP A 525 -20.87 22.29 14.85
CA ASP A 525 -21.06 23.41 13.92
C ASP A 525 -20.04 24.56 14.07
N THR A 526 -19.27 24.60 15.17
CA THR A 526 -18.26 25.64 15.43
C THR A 526 -16.83 25.20 15.07
N ILE A 527 -16.56 23.90 15.03
CA ILE A 527 -15.24 23.34 14.80
C ILE A 527 -14.66 23.71 13.45
N GLY A 528 -15.51 23.77 12.41
CA GLY A 528 -15.08 24.18 11.08
C GLY A 528 -14.61 25.64 11.02
N ILE A 529 -15.18 26.53 11.87
CA ILE A 529 -14.72 27.91 11.98
C ILE A 529 -13.29 27.95 12.59
N ASP A 530 -13.04 27.15 13.64
CA ASP A 530 -11.71 27.01 14.22
C ASP A 530 -10.69 26.53 13.17
N LEU A 531 -11.05 25.52 12.38
CA LEU A 531 -10.18 24.97 11.34
C LEU A 531 -9.75 26.04 10.32
N VAL A 532 -10.72 26.83 9.84
CA VAL A 532 -10.42 27.92 8.90
C VAL A 532 -9.60 28.99 9.59
N ALA A 533 -9.99 29.41 10.80
CA ALA A 533 -9.31 30.47 11.54
C ALA A 533 -7.84 30.17 11.79
N MET A 534 -7.50 28.96 12.21
CA MET A 534 -6.12 28.53 12.45
C MET A 534 -5.27 28.68 11.18
N SER A 535 -5.80 28.29 10.03
CA SER A 535 -5.08 28.37 8.76
C SER A 535 -5.02 29.79 8.18
N VAL A 536 -6.14 30.53 8.13
CA VAL A 536 -6.18 31.86 7.47
C VAL A 536 -5.53 32.97 8.30
N ASN A 537 -5.52 32.83 9.64
CA ASN A 537 -4.79 33.78 10.50
C ASN A 537 -3.27 33.64 10.28
N ASP A 538 -2.78 32.44 9.99
CA ASP A 538 -1.38 32.24 9.64
C ASP A 538 -1.02 32.75 8.23
N LEU A 539 -1.98 32.87 7.31
CA LEU A 539 -1.76 33.53 6.03
C LEU A 539 -1.67 35.04 6.19
N ILE A 540 -2.60 35.65 6.95
CA ILE A 540 -2.61 37.12 7.10
C ILE A 540 -1.39 37.65 7.85
N VAL A 541 -0.73 36.85 8.72
CA VAL A 541 0.52 37.30 9.37
C VAL A 541 1.69 37.43 8.38
N GLN A 542 1.59 36.83 7.20
CA GLN A 542 2.51 37.05 6.08
C GLN A 542 2.05 38.18 5.14
N GLY A 543 0.96 38.89 5.50
CA GLY A 543 0.33 39.93 4.65
C GLY A 543 -0.60 39.35 3.58
N ALA A 544 -0.79 38.04 3.51
CA ALA A 544 -1.54 37.41 2.44
C ALA A 544 -3.06 37.46 2.69
N GLU A 545 -3.78 37.77 1.62
CA GLU A 545 -5.24 37.63 1.54
C GLU A 545 -5.58 36.17 1.29
N PRO A 546 -6.36 35.49 2.15
CA PRO A 546 -6.84 34.13 1.88
C PRO A 546 -7.72 34.09 0.62
N LEU A 547 -7.43 33.18 -0.29
CA LEU A 547 -8.10 33.02 -1.56
C LEU A 547 -9.03 31.85 -1.60
N PHE A 548 -8.52 30.68 -1.22
CA PHE A 548 -9.31 29.47 -1.16
C PHE A 548 -8.85 28.54 -0.04
N PHE A 549 -9.75 27.64 0.30
CA PHE A 549 -9.60 26.64 1.36
C PHE A 549 -9.97 25.26 0.86
N LEU A 550 -9.30 24.25 1.40
CA LEU A 550 -9.59 22.83 1.23
C LEU A 550 -9.67 22.20 2.62
N ASP A 551 -10.61 21.31 2.85
CA ASP A 551 -10.74 20.57 4.11
C ASP A 551 -10.54 19.08 3.91
N TYR A 552 -10.07 18.42 4.95
CA TYR A 552 -9.98 16.98 5.05
C TYR A 552 -10.71 16.53 6.31
N PHE A 553 -11.77 15.73 6.12
CA PHE A 553 -12.54 15.14 7.20
C PHE A 553 -12.28 13.64 7.21
N ALA A 554 -11.77 13.11 8.33
CA ALA A 554 -11.44 11.71 8.49
C ALA A 554 -12.21 11.11 9.68
N CYS A 555 -12.83 9.93 9.51
CA CYS A 555 -13.62 9.28 10.54
C CYS A 555 -13.55 7.75 10.44
N GLY A 556 -13.95 7.04 11.49
CA GLY A 556 -14.09 5.57 11.45
C GLY A 556 -15.32 5.12 10.67
N LYS A 557 -16.41 5.85 10.86
CA LYS A 557 -17.68 5.67 10.16
C LYS A 557 -18.32 7.03 9.94
N LEU A 558 -18.78 7.28 8.72
CA LEU A 558 -19.34 8.59 8.37
C LEU A 558 -20.75 8.77 8.98
N ASP A 559 -20.84 9.70 9.92
CA ASP A 559 -22.10 10.32 10.31
C ASP A 559 -22.33 11.58 9.47
N VAL A 560 -23.28 11.52 8.56
CA VAL A 560 -23.55 12.56 7.57
C VAL A 560 -24.01 13.87 8.25
N ALA A 561 -24.70 13.79 9.38
CA ALA A 561 -25.17 14.98 10.10
C ALA A 561 -23.99 15.72 10.73
N THR A 562 -23.15 15.02 11.46
CA THR A 562 -21.91 15.56 12.07
C THR A 562 -20.98 16.16 11.03
N ALA A 563 -20.70 15.43 9.94
CA ALA A 563 -19.84 15.94 8.86
C ALA A 563 -20.45 17.18 8.18
N THR A 564 -21.75 17.19 7.95
CA THR A 564 -22.46 18.38 7.40
C THR A 564 -22.33 19.59 8.32
N ASP A 565 -22.43 19.42 9.63
CA ASP A 565 -22.30 20.51 10.60
C ASP A 565 -20.86 21.05 10.66
N VAL A 566 -19.86 20.16 10.60
CA VAL A 566 -18.45 20.59 10.48
C VAL A 566 -18.23 21.41 9.21
N VAL A 567 -18.71 20.94 8.04
CA VAL A 567 -18.55 21.66 6.77
C VAL A 567 -19.34 22.99 6.75
N LYS A 568 -20.48 23.09 7.45
CA LYS A 568 -21.17 24.39 7.67
C LYS A 568 -20.26 25.37 8.42
N GLY A 569 -19.58 24.88 9.46
CA GLY A 569 -18.61 25.69 10.18
C GLY A 569 -17.44 26.12 9.30
N VAL A 570 -16.89 25.21 8.47
CA VAL A 570 -15.84 25.54 7.48
C VAL A 570 -16.32 26.62 6.52
N ALA A 571 -17.50 26.47 5.95
CA ALA A 571 -18.05 27.46 5.03
C ALA A 571 -18.27 28.82 5.73
N ALA A 572 -18.75 28.82 6.98
CA ALA A 572 -18.92 30.07 7.74
C ALA A 572 -17.58 30.78 7.95
N GLY A 573 -16.53 30.05 8.34
CA GLY A 573 -15.18 30.60 8.46
C GLY A 573 -14.61 31.10 7.14
N CYS A 574 -14.87 30.41 6.03
CA CYS A 574 -14.49 30.84 4.69
C CYS A 574 -15.20 32.17 4.29
N ILE A 575 -16.50 32.29 4.55
CA ILE A 575 -17.25 33.52 4.31
C ILE A 575 -16.74 34.66 5.19
N GLU A 576 -16.46 34.38 6.46
CA GLU A 576 -15.91 35.36 7.40
C GLU A 576 -14.50 35.83 7.00
N SER A 577 -13.61 34.92 6.55
CA SER A 577 -12.28 35.28 6.06
C SER A 577 -12.28 35.88 4.64
N GLY A 578 -13.35 35.68 3.88
CA GLY A 578 -13.47 36.10 2.47
C GLY A 578 -12.77 35.18 1.49
N CYS A 579 -12.49 33.92 1.85
CA CYS A 579 -11.96 32.89 0.95
C CYS A 579 -13.06 31.97 0.43
N ALA A 580 -12.76 31.21 -0.63
CA ALA A 580 -13.68 30.22 -1.20
C ALA A 580 -13.32 28.82 -0.73
N LEU A 581 -14.29 28.06 -0.28
CA LEU A 581 -14.13 26.59 -0.12
C LEU A 581 -14.25 25.96 -1.50
N VAL A 582 -13.14 25.47 -2.05
CA VAL A 582 -13.07 25.01 -3.45
C VAL A 582 -13.03 23.48 -3.60
N GLY A 583 -12.92 22.77 -2.51
CA GLY A 583 -12.87 21.32 -2.47
C GLY A 583 -12.51 20.80 -1.10
N GLY A 584 -12.37 19.50 -0.99
CA GLY A 584 -11.99 18.80 0.21
C GLY A 584 -12.04 17.30 0.00
N GLU A 585 -11.79 16.55 1.06
CA GLU A 585 -11.83 15.09 1.04
C GLU A 585 -12.57 14.59 2.28
N THR A 586 -13.38 13.56 2.12
CA THR A 586 -14.03 12.86 3.24
C THR A 586 -13.59 11.40 3.20
N ALA A 587 -12.82 10.98 4.21
CA ALA A 587 -12.26 9.64 4.29
C ALA A 587 -12.91 8.84 5.42
N GLU A 588 -13.59 7.75 5.07
CA GLU A 588 -13.97 6.72 6.04
C GLU A 588 -12.80 5.73 6.19
N MET A 589 -12.27 5.62 7.39
CA MET A 589 -11.13 4.76 7.73
C MET A 589 -11.49 3.86 8.93
N PRO A 590 -12.28 2.80 8.72
CA PRO A 590 -12.65 1.84 9.76
C PRO A 590 -11.40 1.26 10.43
N SER A 591 -11.45 1.10 11.75
CA SER A 591 -10.36 0.61 12.60
C SER A 591 -9.19 1.59 12.84
N LEU A 592 -9.07 2.69 12.09
CA LEU A 592 -8.11 3.76 12.37
C LEU A 592 -8.69 4.75 13.39
N TYR A 593 -9.96 5.12 13.22
CA TYR A 593 -10.73 5.92 14.19
C TYR A 593 -11.73 5.04 14.92
N HIS A 594 -11.87 5.22 16.23
CA HIS A 594 -12.75 4.40 17.07
C HIS A 594 -14.10 5.09 17.33
N GLY A 595 -15.18 4.33 17.22
CA GLY A 595 -16.54 4.84 17.48
C GLY A 595 -16.87 6.05 16.59
N ASP A 596 -17.33 7.13 17.21
CA ASP A 596 -17.73 8.38 16.55
C ASP A 596 -16.57 9.40 16.46
N ASP A 597 -15.33 8.95 16.64
CA ASP A 597 -14.16 9.81 16.52
C ASP A 597 -13.96 10.24 15.07
N TYR A 598 -13.65 11.51 14.91
CA TYR A 598 -13.22 12.11 13.65
C TYR A 598 -12.07 13.09 13.85
N ASP A 599 -11.33 13.35 12.79
CA ASP A 599 -10.31 14.40 12.73
C ASP A 599 -10.54 15.30 11.54
N VAL A 600 -10.05 16.53 11.63
CA VAL A 600 -10.17 17.53 10.56
C VAL A 600 -8.86 18.27 10.35
N ALA A 601 -8.49 18.42 9.08
CA ALA A 601 -7.35 19.23 8.68
C ALA A 601 -7.78 20.23 7.61
N GLY A 602 -7.18 21.40 7.64
CA GLY A 602 -7.44 22.49 6.69
C GLY A 602 -6.19 22.86 5.92
N PHE A 603 -6.39 23.26 4.68
CA PHE A 603 -5.34 23.78 3.82
C PHE A 603 -5.83 25.09 3.19
N ALA A 604 -5.20 26.19 3.59
CA ALA A 604 -5.49 27.51 3.09
C ALA A 604 -4.43 27.99 2.10
N VAL A 605 -4.86 28.63 1.05
CA VAL A 605 -3.97 29.31 0.10
C VAL A 605 -4.39 30.76 -0.03
N GLY A 606 -3.41 31.63 0.08
CA GLY A 606 -3.54 33.07 -0.07
C GLY A 606 -2.51 33.66 -1.01
N ALA A 607 -2.63 34.94 -1.28
CA ALA A 607 -1.63 35.69 -2.03
C ALA A 607 -1.41 37.07 -1.44
N VAL A 608 -0.21 37.57 -1.62
CA VAL A 608 0.21 38.92 -1.22
C VAL A 608 1.04 39.53 -2.36
N GLU A 609 0.85 40.81 -2.67
CA GLU A 609 1.76 41.51 -3.59
C GLU A 609 3.16 41.53 -2.98
N ARG A 610 4.19 41.29 -3.80
CA ARG A 610 5.59 41.10 -3.35
C ARG A 610 6.09 42.18 -2.42
N GLU A 611 5.66 43.42 -2.65
CA GLU A 611 6.05 44.62 -1.86
C GLU A 611 5.33 44.73 -0.53
N LEU A 612 4.27 43.92 -0.29
CA LEU A 612 3.45 43.96 0.93
C LEU A 612 3.68 42.71 1.83
N VAL A 613 4.65 41.88 1.50
CA VAL A 613 5.00 40.70 2.34
C VAL A 613 5.43 41.12 3.72
N LEU A 614 4.86 40.51 4.75
CA LEU A 614 5.22 40.73 6.15
C LEU A 614 6.14 39.62 6.71
N PRO A 615 7.00 39.91 7.69
CA PRO A 615 7.28 41.23 8.26
C PRO A 615 8.09 42.07 7.28
N VAL A 616 7.82 43.39 7.28
CA VAL A 616 8.63 44.31 6.46
C VAL A 616 9.99 44.55 7.10
N PRO A 617 11.04 44.84 6.33
CA PRO A 617 12.31 45.30 6.88
C PRO A 617 12.11 46.59 7.71
N GLY A 618 12.80 46.71 8.87
CA GLY A 618 12.81 47.93 9.68
C GLY A 618 11.89 47.89 10.91
N ILE A 619 11.53 46.70 11.40
CA ILE A 619 11.05 46.55 12.77
C ILE A 619 12.24 46.87 13.70
N ALA A 620 12.08 47.84 14.62
CA ALA A 620 13.16 48.31 15.47
C ALA A 620 12.64 48.73 16.86
N ALA A 621 13.57 48.91 17.81
CA ALA A 621 13.24 49.44 19.13
C ALA A 621 12.44 50.75 19.03
N GLY A 622 11.38 50.86 19.82
CA GLY A 622 10.43 51.98 19.84
C GLY A 622 9.16 51.75 18.99
N ASP A 623 9.10 50.67 18.18
CA ASP A 623 7.85 50.26 17.54
C ASP A 623 6.85 49.76 18.59
N ILE A 624 5.58 50.04 18.38
CA ILE A 624 4.52 49.76 19.35
C ILE A 624 3.87 48.39 19.01
N ILE A 625 3.59 47.64 20.05
CA ILE A 625 2.90 46.37 19.99
C ILE A 625 1.43 46.61 20.40
N LEU A 626 0.53 46.37 19.43
CA LEU A 626 -0.89 46.29 19.67
C LEU A 626 -1.35 44.83 19.77
N GLY A 627 -2.35 44.57 20.62
CA GLY A 627 -2.99 43.29 20.79
C GLY A 627 -4.46 43.38 20.41
N LEU A 628 -4.93 42.44 19.62
CA LEU A 628 -6.33 42.24 19.28
C LEU A 628 -6.92 41.16 20.18
N ALA A 629 -8.10 41.44 20.77
CA ALA A 629 -8.75 40.54 21.70
C ALA A 629 -9.04 39.17 21.09
N SER A 630 -8.89 38.12 21.87
CA SER A 630 -9.36 36.78 21.56
C SER A 630 -10.80 36.56 22.01
N SER A 631 -11.52 35.64 21.39
CA SER A 631 -12.87 35.21 21.78
C SER A 631 -12.88 34.25 22.98
N GLY A 632 -11.73 33.74 23.38
CA GLY A 632 -11.58 32.72 24.39
C GLY A 632 -10.27 31.95 24.22
N VAL A 633 -10.30 30.65 24.48
CA VAL A 633 -9.13 29.76 24.42
C VAL A 633 -8.61 29.58 22.99
N HIS A 634 -9.47 29.82 21.98
CA HIS A 634 -9.23 29.49 20.56
C HIS A 634 -9.09 27.99 20.35
N SER A 635 -8.00 27.53 19.71
CA SER A 635 -7.81 26.08 19.42
C SER A 635 -6.51 25.51 20.00
N ASN A 636 -5.84 26.25 20.90
CA ASN A 636 -4.56 25.82 21.49
C ASN A 636 -4.69 25.56 22.99
N GLY A 637 -3.86 24.67 23.53
CA GLY A 637 -3.82 24.37 24.96
C GLY A 637 -4.91 23.40 25.45
N PHE A 638 -5.75 22.83 24.58
CA PHE A 638 -6.90 22.02 24.97
C PHE A 638 -6.54 20.69 25.65
N SER A 639 -5.34 20.17 25.47
CA SER A 639 -4.87 19.00 26.24
C SER A 639 -4.78 19.33 27.73
N LEU A 640 -4.31 20.54 28.07
CA LEU A 640 -4.25 21.03 29.46
C LEU A 640 -5.66 21.36 29.98
N VAL A 641 -6.49 22.03 29.18
CA VAL A 641 -7.92 22.31 29.51
C VAL A 641 -8.64 21.03 29.90
N ARG A 642 -8.61 20.00 29.04
CA ARG A 642 -9.27 18.72 29.29
C ARG A 642 -8.74 18.04 30.55
N LYS A 643 -7.42 18.03 30.76
CA LYS A 643 -6.81 17.46 31.96
C LYS A 643 -7.30 18.15 33.25
N ILE A 644 -7.47 19.47 33.22
CA ILE A 644 -8.00 20.23 34.37
C ILE A 644 -9.47 19.90 34.59
N VAL A 645 -10.29 19.88 33.54
CA VAL A 645 -11.71 19.53 33.62
C VAL A 645 -11.92 18.12 34.17
N ASP A 646 -11.16 17.15 33.65
CA ASP A 646 -11.22 15.74 34.07
C ASP A 646 -10.78 15.55 35.52
N ALA A 647 -9.69 16.21 35.95
CA ALA A 647 -9.17 16.12 37.31
C ALA A 647 -10.19 16.62 38.36
N HIS A 648 -10.96 17.62 37.99
CA HIS A 648 -12.01 18.19 38.85
C HIS A 648 -13.40 17.61 38.61
N LYS A 649 -13.53 16.61 37.70
CA LYS A 649 -14.77 15.90 37.36
C LYS A 649 -15.91 16.83 36.91
N PHE A 650 -15.61 17.92 36.23
CA PHE A 650 -16.61 18.79 35.65
C PHE A 650 -17.26 18.16 34.41
N SER A 651 -18.58 18.29 34.30
CA SER A 651 -19.30 17.99 33.06
C SER A 651 -19.29 19.19 32.11
N PHE A 652 -19.14 18.97 30.82
CA PHE A 652 -19.29 20.04 29.84
C PHE A 652 -20.69 20.66 29.79
N SER A 653 -21.70 19.98 30.33
CA SER A 653 -23.08 20.51 30.50
C SER A 653 -23.26 21.39 31.73
N THR A 654 -22.23 21.53 32.58
CA THR A 654 -22.29 22.39 33.75
C THR A 654 -22.20 23.87 33.34
N SER A 655 -23.04 24.75 33.93
CA SER A 655 -22.95 26.19 33.71
C SER A 655 -21.63 26.76 34.20
N THR A 656 -21.07 27.70 33.46
CA THR A 656 -19.82 28.36 33.86
C THR A 656 -20.01 29.34 35.04
N PRO A 657 -19.08 29.42 36.01
CA PRO A 657 -19.23 30.34 37.16
C PRO A 657 -19.29 31.82 36.76
N TRP A 658 -18.66 32.20 35.64
CA TRP A 658 -18.57 33.60 35.18
C TRP A 658 -19.66 33.99 34.19
N ASN A 659 -20.39 33.01 33.61
CA ASN A 659 -21.51 33.24 32.72
C ASN A 659 -22.54 32.11 32.89
N PRO A 660 -23.45 32.19 33.87
CA PRO A 660 -24.41 31.12 34.15
C PRO A 660 -25.39 30.76 33.01
N THR A 661 -25.45 31.62 31.97
CA THR A 661 -26.29 31.37 30.79
C THR A 661 -25.64 30.46 29.77
N LYS A 662 -24.32 30.19 29.92
CA LYS A 662 -23.57 29.28 29.05
C LYS A 662 -23.03 28.08 29.82
N THR A 663 -23.07 26.94 29.19
CA THR A 663 -22.38 25.74 29.71
C THR A 663 -20.87 25.81 29.47
N LEU A 664 -20.12 25.00 30.19
CA LEU A 664 -18.67 24.89 30.00
C LEU A 664 -18.30 24.43 28.59
N GLY A 665 -19.10 23.50 28.02
CA GLY A 665 -18.95 23.06 26.64
C GLY A 665 -19.13 24.20 25.62
N GLU A 666 -20.19 24.98 25.75
CA GLU A 666 -20.44 26.16 24.90
C GLU A 666 -19.34 27.23 25.01
N GLU A 667 -18.82 27.47 26.20
CA GLU A 667 -17.74 28.42 26.41
C GLU A 667 -16.42 27.96 25.78
N LEU A 668 -16.06 26.69 26.00
CA LEU A 668 -14.82 26.11 25.47
C LEU A 668 -14.89 25.86 23.95
N LEU A 669 -16.08 25.69 23.38
CA LEU A 669 -16.30 25.57 21.93
C LEU A 669 -16.52 26.92 21.23
N THR A 670 -16.37 28.06 21.93
CA THR A 670 -16.36 29.38 21.30
C THR A 670 -15.30 29.38 20.19
N PRO A 671 -15.68 29.73 18.92
CA PRO A 671 -14.76 29.69 17.79
C PRO A 671 -13.58 30.66 17.94
N THR A 672 -12.47 30.29 17.36
CA THR A 672 -11.29 31.13 17.15
C THR A 672 -11.66 32.35 16.32
N THR A 673 -11.26 33.54 16.74
CA THR A 673 -11.48 34.77 15.99
C THR A 673 -10.70 34.79 14.68
N ILE A 674 -11.37 35.13 13.58
CA ILE A 674 -10.75 35.33 12.27
C ILE A 674 -10.42 36.82 12.11
N TYR A 675 -9.13 37.16 12.03
CA TYR A 675 -8.64 38.55 12.02
C TYR A 675 -8.44 39.11 10.60
N VAL A 676 -8.71 38.33 9.56
CA VAL A 676 -8.37 38.68 8.17
C VAL A 676 -9.00 40.01 7.72
N LYS A 677 -10.34 40.13 7.82
CA LYS A 677 -11.05 41.37 7.36
C LYS A 677 -10.68 42.62 8.13
N GLN A 678 -10.32 42.44 9.40
CA GLN A 678 -9.90 43.56 10.25
C GLN A 678 -8.51 44.07 9.88
N LEU A 679 -7.57 43.13 9.53
CA LEU A 679 -6.18 43.49 9.30
C LEU A 679 -5.88 43.85 7.85
N LEU A 680 -6.55 43.22 6.89
CA LEU A 680 -6.23 43.33 5.47
C LEU A 680 -6.24 44.77 4.93
N PRO A 681 -7.15 45.70 5.34
CA PRO A 681 -7.09 47.10 4.91
C PRO A 681 -5.80 47.81 5.31
N ALA A 682 -5.34 47.61 6.55
CA ALA A 682 -4.13 48.26 7.05
C ALA A 682 -2.85 47.60 6.46
N VAL A 683 -2.87 46.29 6.20
CA VAL A 683 -1.79 45.59 5.48
C VAL A 683 -1.65 46.15 4.05
N ARG A 684 -2.74 46.28 3.31
CA ARG A 684 -2.73 46.78 1.94
C ARG A 684 -2.23 48.22 1.81
N LEU A 685 -2.36 49.00 2.86
CA LEU A 685 -1.82 50.38 2.92
C LEU A 685 -0.38 50.46 3.44
N GLY A 686 0.24 49.30 3.75
CA GLY A 686 1.61 49.24 4.27
C GLY A 686 1.79 49.88 5.65
N LEU A 687 0.73 49.92 6.48
CA LEU A 687 0.75 50.57 7.81
C LEU A 687 1.24 49.65 8.92
N ILE A 688 1.27 48.32 8.65
CA ILE A 688 1.68 47.30 9.60
C ILE A 688 3.10 46.84 9.26
N LYS A 689 3.96 46.72 10.25
CA LYS A 689 5.32 46.23 10.09
C LYS A 689 5.42 44.70 10.24
N GLY A 690 4.65 44.14 11.15
CA GLY A 690 4.61 42.70 11.40
C GLY A 690 3.35 42.28 12.13
N LEU A 691 2.99 41.02 11.99
CA LEU A 691 1.85 40.38 12.63
C LEU A 691 2.29 39.07 13.26
N SER A 692 1.70 38.72 14.42
CA SER A 692 1.93 37.42 15.06
C SER A 692 0.63 36.83 15.58
N HIS A 693 0.26 35.64 15.10
CA HIS A 693 -0.88 34.87 15.58
C HIS A 693 -0.48 34.17 16.88
N ILE A 694 -1.22 34.39 17.96
CA ILE A 694 -0.90 33.79 19.26
C ILE A 694 -1.56 32.42 19.36
N THR A 695 -0.77 31.38 19.09
CA THR A 695 -1.14 29.98 19.08
C THR A 695 -0.39 29.19 20.16
N GLY A 696 -0.08 27.91 19.96
CA GLY A 696 0.80 27.15 20.84
C GLY A 696 2.18 27.81 20.98
N GLY A 697 2.68 27.90 22.17
CA GLY A 697 3.88 28.70 22.51
C GLY A 697 3.59 30.10 23.05
N GLY A 698 2.29 30.55 22.98
CA GLY A 698 1.84 31.81 23.57
C GLY A 698 2.62 33.05 23.10
N PHE A 699 2.76 34.06 23.95
CA PHE A 699 3.50 35.27 23.59
C PHE A 699 5.00 35.01 23.44
N THR A 700 5.56 34.19 24.31
CA THR A 700 7.01 34.00 24.44
C THR A 700 7.65 33.34 23.23
N GLU A 701 6.92 32.50 22.49
CA GLU A 701 7.43 31.81 21.32
C GLU A 701 6.91 32.38 20.00
N ASN A 702 5.68 32.95 19.93
CA ASN A 702 5.13 33.45 18.68
C ASN A 702 5.58 34.87 18.33
N VAL A 703 5.64 35.80 19.28
CA VAL A 703 6.02 37.18 18.95
C VAL A 703 7.48 37.27 18.43
N PRO A 704 8.46 36.54 18.97
CA PRO A 704 9.82 36.58 18.45
C PRO A 704 10.00 36.10 17.01
N ARG A 705 9.07 35.30 16.49
CA ARG A 705 9.15 34.77 15.09
C ARG A 705 9.11 35.87 14.03
N VAL A 706 8.53 37.01 14.36
CA VAL A 706 8.38 38.14 13.42
C VAL A 706 9.39 39.26 13.68
N LEU A 707 10.22 39.13 14.71
CA LEU A 707 11.23 40.10 15.03
C LEU A 707 12.57 39.79 14.35
N PRO A 708 13.32 40.79 13.87
CA PRO A 708 14.65 40.56 13.33
C PRO A 708 15.64 40.14 14.41
N LYS A 709 16.77 39.54 14.01
CA LYS A 709 17.85 39.19 14.96
C LYS A 709 18.36 40.42 15.75
N GLY A 710 18.56 40.26 17.04
CA GLY A 710 19.01 41.31 17.92
C GLY A 710 17.91 42.26 18.37
N VAL A 711 16.67 42.00 18.03
CA VAL A 711 15.46 42.75 18.41
C VAL A 711 14.57 41.84 19.24
N GLY A 712 14.17 42.30 20.41
CA GLY A 712 13.21 41.67 21.30
C GLY A 712 12.01 42.56 21.56
N CYS A 713 11.17 42.17 22.49
CA CYS A 713 10.02 42.98 22.89
C CYS A 713 9.65 42.73 24.36
N TRP A 714 8.82 43.62 24.90
CA TRP A 714 8.10 43.35 26.13
C TRP A 714 6.60 43.49 25.92
N VAL A 715 5.84 42.72 26.71
CA VAL A 715 4.39 42.76 26.78
C VAL A 715 3.95 42.84 28.23
N ASP A 716 3.04 43.80 28.50
CA ASP A 716 2.53 44.07 29.85
C ASP A 716 1.21 43.34 30.07
N ALA A 717 1.21 42.37 30.99
CA ALA A 717 0.06 41.55 31.34
C ALA A 717 -1.13 42.36 31.93
N ASP A 718 -0.88 43.58 32.46
CA ASP A 718 -1.93 44.47 32.97
C ASP A 718 -2.59 45.31 31.89
N SER A 719 -2.02 45.38 30.70
CA SER A 719 -2.48 46.25 29.62
C SER A 719 -3.70 45.75 28.86
N PHE A 720 -4.13 44.51 29.06
CA PHE A 720 -5.26 43.90 28.41
C PHE A 720 -6.09 43.03 29.34
N ARG A 721 -7.27 42.67 28.93
CA ARG A 721 -8.22 41.91 29.73
C ARG A 721 -7.81 40.42 29.79
N PHE A 722 -7.40 39.96 30.98
CA PHE A 722 -7.24 38.53 31.24
C PHE A 722 -8.62 37.89 31.40
N LEU A 723 -9.06 37.08 30.39
CA LEU A 723 -10.43 36.58 30.30
C LEU A 723 -10.82 35.63 31.43
N PRO A 724 -12.09 35.59 31.86
CA PRO A 724 -12.53 34.77 32.98
C PRO A 724 -12.21 33.26 32.82
N VAL A 725 -12.26 32.73 31.62
CA VAL A 725 -11.91 31.33 31.35
C VAL A 725 -10.46 31.03 31.72
N PHE A 726 -9.52 31.93 31.44
CA PHE A 726 -8.10 31.76 31.80
C PHE A 726 -7.86 31.89 33.30
N ARG A 727 -8.55 32.81 33.98
CA ARG A 727 -8.52 32.91 35.45
C ARG A 727 -8.98 31.62 36.10
N TRP A 728 -10.07 31.04 35.57
CA TRP A 728 -10.63 29.79 36.04
C TRP A 728 -9.65 28.62 35.83
N LEU A 729 -9.08 28.49 34.61
CA LEU A 729 -8.09 27.46 34.31
C LEU A 729 -6.85 27.59 35.15
N MET A 730 -6.33 28.81 35.34
CA MET A 730 -5.15 29.09 36.16
C MET A 730 -5.36 28.69 37.62
N LYS A 731 -6.53 29.06 38.19
CA LYS A 731 -6.89 28.74 39.57
C LYS A 731 -7.06 27.25 39.80
N LEU A 732 -7.87 26.57 38.97
CA LEU A 732 -8.16 25.14 39.15
C LEU A 732 -6.95 24.25 38.81
N GLY A 733 -6.23 24.57 37.78
CA GLY A 733 -5.04 23.83 37.36
C GLY A 733 -3.79 24.14 38.17
N ASN A 734 -3.86 25.17 39.09
CA ASN A 734 -2.69 25.73 39.75
C ASN A 734 -1.55 25.99 38.76
N VAL A 735 -1.87 26.59 37.60
CA VAL A 735 -0.96 26.83 36.49
C VAL A 735 -0.18 28.11 36.78
N ALA A 736 1.16 28.06 36.70
CA ALA A 736 2.01 29.23 36.87
C ALA A 736 1.72 30.31 35.81
N PRO A 737 1.81 31.62 36.14
CA PRO A 737 1.55 32.69 35.17
C PRO A 737 2.42 32.60 33.92
N GLU A 738 3.67 32.23 34.05
CA GLU A 738 4.62 32.02 32.95
C GLU A 738 4.15 30.89 32.03
N GLU A 739 3.62 29.80 32.59
CA GLU A 739 3.08 28.69 31.82
C GLU A 739 1.77 29.05 31.12
N MET A 740 0.93 29.93 31.76
CA MET A 740 -0.26 30.48 31.09
C MET A 740 0.16 31.30 29.86
N ALA A 741 1.16 32.20 30.00
CA ALA A 741 1.66 33.04 28.91
C ALA A 741 2.35 32.24 27.78
N ARG A 742 2.82 31.02 28.07
CA ARG A 742 3.44 30.11 27.08
C ARG A 742 2.45 29.18 26.43
N THR A 743 1.38 28.79 27.11
CA THR A 743 0.43 27.79 26.63
C THR A 743 -0.78 28.40 25.93
N PHE A 744 -1.24 29.59 26.41
CA PHE A 744 -2.50 30.18 25.98
C PHE A 744 -2.31 31.58 25.43
N ASN A 745 -3.33 32.06 24.70
CA ASN A 745 -3.40 33.44 24.21
C ASN A 745 -3.73 34.46 25.33
N CYS A 746 -4.24 34.02 26.46
CA CYS A 746 -4.57 34.79 27.68
C CYS A 746 -5.50 36.02 27.47
N GLY A 747 -6.14 36.13 26.29
CA GLY A 747 -7.04 37.22 25.92
C GLY A 747 -6.61 38.00 24.68
N ILE A 748 -5.42 37.73 24.13
CA ILE A 748 -4.94 38.34 22.87
C ILE A 748 -4.68 37.24 21.84
N GLY A 749 -5.41 37.24 20.76
CA GLY A 749 -5.23 36.22 19.70
C GLY A 749 -4.31 36.68 18.56
N MET A 750 -4.16 38.00 18.36
CA MET A 750 -3.31 38.56 17.31
C MET A 750 -2.50 39.74 17.84
N VAL A 751 -1.21 39.76 17.54
CA VAL A 751 -0.31 40.88 17.80
C VAL A 751 -0.02 41.62 16.50
N VAL A 752 0.00 42.96 16.60
CA VAL A 752 0.26 43.86 15.46
C VAL A 752 1.41 44.81 15.85
N ILE A 753 2.46 44.82 15.04
CA ILE A 753 3.63 45.69 15.22
C ILE A 753 3.52 46.88 14.26
N VAL A 754 3.53 48.07 14.79
CA VAL A 754 3.40 49.33 14.06
C VAL A 754 4.41 50.39 14.50
N SER A 755 4.77 51.31 13.61
CA SER A 755 5.57 52.45 14.05
C SER A 755 4.79 53.34 15.01
N LYS A 756 5.48 53.99 15.92
CA LYS A 756 4.87 54.84 16.98
C LYS A 756 3.92 55.92 16.41
N GLU A 757 4.25 56.49 15.26
CA GLU A 757 3.48 57.51 14.58
C GLU A 757 2.19 57.01 13.95
N LYS A 758 2.10 55.66 13.70
CA LYS A 758 0.95 55.07 13.03
C LYS A 758 -0.04 54.39 13.98
N VAL A 759 0.23 54.40 15.29
CA VAL A 759 -0.61 53.73 16.30
C VAL A 759 -2.06 54.18 16.24
N GLU A 760 -2.32 55.51 16.22
CA GLU A 760 -3.68 56.04 16.24
C GLU A 760 -4.43 55.72 14.94
N GLU A 761 -3.76 55.89 13.80
CA GLU A 761 -4.30 55.57 12.47
C GLU A 761 -4.70 54.12 12.37
N VAL A 762 -3.78 53.20 12.73
CA VAL A 762 -4.03 51.73 12.67
C VAL A 762 -5.11 51.37 13.68
N THR A 763 -5.05 51.82 14.92
CA THR A 763 -6.09 51.52 15.93
C THR A 763 -7.50 51.95 15.45
N LYS A 764 -7.59 53.10 14.84
CA LYS A 764 -8.87 53.61 14.28
C LYS A 764 -9.36 52.68 13.16
N MET A 765 -8.50 52.34 12.22
CA MET A 765 -8.86 51.46 11.12
C MET A 765 -9.31 50.08 11.61
N LEU A 766 -8.61 49.49 12.55
CA LEU A 766 -8.96 48.18 13.13
C LEU A 766 -10.35 48.24 13.77
N LYS A 767 -10.68 49.30 14.51
CA LYS A 767 -12.01 49.49 15.11
C LYS A 767 -13.10 49.68 14.06
N GLU A 768 -12.84 50.46 13.02
CA GLU A 768 -13.78 50.67 11.89
C GLU A 768 -13.99 49.39 11.07
N SER A 769 -12.99 48.51 11.04
CA SER A 769 -13.09 47.22 10.38
C SER A 769 -13.73 46.10 11.25
N GLY A 770 -14.28 46.44 12.41
CA GLY A 770 -15.06 45.54 13.26
C GLY A 770 -14.30 44.95 14.45
N THR A 771 -13.07 45.36 14.73
CA THR A 771 -12.35 44.89 15.95
C THR A 771 -12.91 45.62 17.16
N THR A 772 -13.49 44.88 18.09
CA THR A 772 -14.14 45.44 19.28
C THR A 772 -13.17 46.03 20.29
N GLU A 773 -12.04 45.34 20.51
CA GLU A 773 -11.05 45.71 21.52
C GLU A 773 -9.62 45.61 20.92
N VAL A 774 -8.93 46.75 20.93
CA VAL A 774 -7.54 46.91 20.52
C VAL A 774 -6.77 47.51 21.71
N TYR A 775 -5.74 46.82 22.16
CA TYR A 775 -4.92 47.20 23.30
C TYR A 775 -3.52 47.60 22.87
N ARG A 776 -2.91 48.63 23.48
CA ARG A 776 -1.48 48.83 23.39
C ARG A 776 -0.85 47.98 24.48
N ILE A 777 -0.21 46.88 24.10
CA ILE A 777 0.23 45.84 25.06
C ILE A 777 1.73 45.85 25.33
N GLY A 778 2.53 46.56 24.52
CA GLY A 778 3.97 46.50 24.67
C GLY A 778 4.72 47.34 23.65
N GLU A 779 6.02 47.15 23.61
CA GLU A 779 6.93 47.86 22.72
C GLU A 779 8.11 46.96 22.32
N VAL A 780 8.62 47.15 21.14
CA VAL A 780 9.82 46.50 20.60
C VAL A 780 11.04 47.17 21.25
N GLN A 781 12.02 46.38 21.67
CA GLN A 781 13.24 46.83 22.33
C GLN A 781 14.48 46.14 21.75
N ASP A 782 15.66 46.63 22.05
CA ASP A 782 16.91 45.93 21.76
C ASP A 782 17.02 44.67 22.63
N GLY A 783 17.54 43.59 22.06
CA GLY A 783 17.71 42.30 22.76
C GLY A 783 17.12 41.14 21.97
N GLU A 784 16.73 40.10 22.67
CA GLU A 784 16.08 38.91 22.04
C GLU A 784 14.88 38.44 22.87
N GLY A 785 13.94 37.78 22.21
CA GLY A 785 12.78 37.17 22.85
C GLY A 785 11.64 38.14 23.18
N CYS A 786 10.67 37.65 23.95
CA CYS A 786 9.51 38.41 24.44
C CYS A 786 9.46 38.33 25.98
N GLU A 787 9.70 39.45 26.63
CA GLU A 787 9.61 39.61 28.09
C GLU A 787 8.14 39.87 28.49
N MET A 788 7.58 38.99 29.34
CA MET A 788 6.25 39.23 29.92
C MET A 788 6.40 39.98 31.25
N ARG A 789 5.82 41.17 31.34
CA ARG A 789 5.85 42.02 32.54
C ARG A 789 4.53 41.94 33.31
N ASN A 790 4.58 42.18 34.61
CA ASN A 790 3.41 42.26 35.51
C ASN A 790 2.56 40.97 35.60
N LEU A 791 3.13 39.79 35.31
CA LEU A 791 2.41 38.50 35.36
C LEU A 791 1.79 38.21 36.75
N ALA A 792 2.30 38.79 37.82
CA ALA A 792 1.76 38.63 39.20
C ALA A 792 0.30 39.12 39.30
N SER A 793 -0.14 40.04 38.44
CA SER A 793 -1.52 40.52 38.42
C SER A 793 -2.51 39.43 38.02
N TRP A 794 -2.11 38.51 37.13
CA TRP A 794 -2.94 37.37 36.75
C TRP A 794 -3.19 36.41 37.92
N THR A 795 -2.18 36.24 38.81
CA THR A 795 -2.34 35.44 40.04
C THR A 795 -3.36 36.09 40.96
N GLN A 796 -3.30 37.41 41.13
CA GLN A 796 -4.27 38.17 41.95
C GLN A 796 -5.68 38.09 41.35
N ALA A 797 -5.79 38.27 40.03
CA ALA A 797 -7.06 38.16 39.31
C ALA A 797 -7.69 36.73 39.37
N ALA A 798 -6.88 35.68 39.30
CA ALA A 798 -7.32 34.30 39.46
C ALA A 798 -7.75 34.00 40.91
N ALA A 799 -7.08 34.54 41.90
CA ALA A 799 -7.46 34.39 43.32
C ALA A 799 -8.80 35.06 43.64
N ALA A 800 -9.06 36.23 43.03
CA ALA A 800 -10.30 36.99 43.21
C ALA A 800 -11.53 36.45 42.46
N SER A 801 -11.33 35.51 41.51
CA SER A 801 -12.43 34.90 40.75
C SER A 801 -13.10 33.82 41.59
N VAL A 802 -14.44 33.90 41.74
CA VAL A 802 -15.27 32.93 42.48
C VAL A 802 -15.48 31.68 41.60
#